data_617aef9cbf9d83a70eb6d42065675368
#
_entry.id   617aef9cbf9d83a70eb6d42065675368
#
_cell.length_a   1.000
_cell.length_b   1.000
_cell.length_c   1.000
_cell.angle_alpha   90.00
_cell.angle_beta   90.00
_cell.angle_gamma   90.00
#
_symmetry.space_group_name_H-M   'P 1'
#
loop_
_entity.id
_entity.type
_entity.pdbx_description
1 polymer ?
#
loop_
_entity_poly.entity_id
_entity_poly.type
_entity_poly.pdbx_seq_one_letter_code
_entity_poly.pdbx_strand_id
1 'polypeptide(L)'
;MICTTIQNKNLEQILEALEECEMAEIRLDRCNLSLKDIEECFTSDVPLVATCRISEIIASEPSLQDERLTPQSKEIKAAQIAEKRLCKAIEAGARYVDVEIEAPKQMSKRVRNVAHENGTVFIRSFHDFEGTDSLEALKAVVEKCCYHGADMVKVVTTAHTTEDVDRVMSLYGWCREAGGDQERIAALADGGLIAFCMGDAGRQSRLECLRYGSPYTYAALTEEESAAPGQWAADQMRKNVYGDFRFWDDETCYMMPASKSFAQRAIIAAALADGDSHLRGYTPCGDNEAAIEVAKNIGAEVELKGNELVIRGISAALDSLDCPSLHVGESGLLTRMMIPIMAQIGSGPVKFTGEKTLLGRPLTGAKEIMHAFAAEITSEESSDIRVPLMVKGPLDATRAEVSGKHGSQLISGLLMALPFSQKNTSLIVHEPKSIPYMFITLEVLKKFGIKVGNDMLGGRDFIESDGDWSLCTEMVFKVKGGQRYKAADLDLEGDWSAAANFLVAGAVFGKAEIQGLDTTSLQADLSIMDILMDAGASLSQLDGDRGNITVQRAPLKAFSVDASNCPDLFPIISVLAAFCQGTSRIAGVGRLANKESNRAEAILEMLTQMGVAADIEGDVLSVEGYTLAQRLLNPVAEAAGRPSEAPGLLKGGKYTSRHDHRMVMALKVASLGADGPITIDDEECVAKSFPQFLEIFKF
;
A
#
# COMPACT_ATOMS: atom_id res chain seq x y z
N MET A 1 1.21 -12.80 14.27
CA MET A 1 0.25 -13.77 13.71
C MET A 1 0.48 -15.17 14.28
N ILE A 2 -0.49 -16.07 14.07
CA ILE A 2 -0.40 -17.47 14.51
C ILE A 2 -0.31 -18.36 13.28
N CYS A 3 0.81 -19.08 13.16
CA CYS A 3 1.05 -20.07 12.13
C CYS A 3 0.60 -21.45 12.64
N THR A 4 -0.48 -21.97 12.09
CA THR A 4 -1.02 -23.27 12.47
C THR A 4 -0.28 -24.38 11.73
N THR A 5 0.36 -25.31 12.47
CA THR A 5 1.04 -26.46 11.87
C THR A 5 0.03 -27.52 11.46
N ILE A 6 -0.02 -27.85 10.17
CA ILE A 6 -0.87 -28.88 9.57
C ILE A 6 -0.02 -30.08 9.17
N GLN A 7 -0.36 -31.25 9.69
CA GLN A 7 0.33 -32.53 9.47
C GLN A 7 -0.64 -33.70 9.44
N ASN A 8 -0.24 -34.84 8.88
CA ASN A 8 -0.98 -36.11 8.82
C ASN A 8 -2.37 -35.99 8.15
N LYS A 9 -2.50 -35.07 7.18
CA LYS A 9 -3.75 -34.81 6.46
C LYS A 9 -3.58 -35.00 4.96
N ASN A 10 -4.69 -35.25 4.27
CA ASN A 10 -4.81 -35.22 2.82
C ASN A 10 -5.21 -33.79 2.34
N LEU A 11 -5.28 -33.57 1.04
CA LEU A 11 -5.59 -32.27 0.46
C LEU A 11 -6.94 -31.68 0.95
N GLU A 12 -8.02 -32.47 0.90
CA GLU A 12 -9.36 -32.02 1.31
C GLU A 12 -9.37 -31.54 2.75
N GLN A 13 -8.77 -32.30 3.66
CA GLN A 13 -8.66 -31.96 5.07
C GLN A 13 -7.76 -30.74 5.33
N ILE A 14 -6.76 -30.52 4.47
CA ILE A 14 -5.91 -29.32 4.56
C ILE A 14 -6.70 -28.10 4.14
N LEU A 15 -7.41 -28.16 3.01
CA LEU A 15 -8.20 -27.03 2.50
C LEU A 15 -9.30 -26.64 3.51
N GLU A 16 -9.99 -27.60 4.13
CA GLU A 16 -10.95 -27.36 5.21
C GLU A 16 -10.28 -26.68 6.42
N ALA A 17 -9.11 -27.15 6.83
CA ALA A 17 -8.40 -26.54 7.97
C ALA A 17 -7.90 -25.13 7.68
N LEU A 18 -7.58 -24.81 6.42
CA LEU A 18 -7.10 -23.47 6.03
C LEU A 18 -8.18 -22.39 6.17
N GLU A 19 -9.47 -22.74 6.07
CA GLU A 19 -10.57 -21.78 6.25
C GLU A 19 -10.55 -21.09 7.62
N GLU A 20 -10.01 -21.76 8.66
CA GLU A 20 -9.89 -21.22 10.01
C GLU A 20 -8.50 -20.67 10.35
N CYS A 21 -7.54 -20.69 9.40
CA CYS A 21 -6.15 -20.30 9.66
C CYS A 21 -5.86 -18.87 9.23
N GLU A 22 -5.16 -18.11 10.08
CA GLU A 22 -4.54 -16.83 9.69
C GLU A 22 -3.31 -17.04 8.81
N MET A 23 -2.58 -18.11 9.08
CA MET A 23 -1.37 -18.56 8.43
C MET A 23 -1.18 -20.05 8.76
N ALA A 24 -0.62 -20.83 7.85
CA ALA A 24 -0.38 -22.24 8.14
C ALA A 24 1.00 -22.72 7.66
N GLU A 25 1.58 -23.66 8.42
CA GLU A 25 2.73 -24.47 8.02
C GLU A 25 2.24 -25.81 7.52
N ILE A 26 2.53 -26.15 6.26
CA ILE A 26 2.20 -27.45 5.69
C ILE A 26 3.42 -28.36 5.79
N ARG A 27 3.30 -29.43 6.60
CA ARG A 27 4.35 -30.45 6.77
C ARG A 27 4.30 -31.43 5.59
N LEU A 28 4.96 -31.05 4.47
CA LEU A 28 5.00 -31.85 3.24
C LEU A 28 5.61 -33.24 3.43
N ASP A 29 6.44 -33.41 4.44
CA ASP A 29 7.03 -34.68 4.85
C ASP A 29 6.06 -35.60 5.60
N ARG A 30 5.02 -35.05 6.23
CA ARG A 30 4.02 -35.77 7.04
C ARG A 30 2.63 -35.79 6.43
N CYS A 31 2.34 -34.95 5.44
CA CYS A 31 1.09 -34.95 4.71
C CYS A 31 1.15 -35.89 3.50
N ASN A 32 0.05 -36.57 3.22
CA ASN A 32 -0.04 -37.47 2.06
C ASN A 32 -0.48 -36.67 0.81
N LEU A 33 0.46 -35.94 0.21
CA LEU A 33 0.23 -35.07 -0.94
C LEU A 33 1.06 -35.52 -2.15
N SER A 34 0.41 -35.63 -3.30
CA SER A 34 1.09 -35.69 -4.60
C SER A 34 1.63 -34.30 -4.97
N LEU A 35 2.47 -34.20 -6.00
CA LEU A 35 2.95 -32.90 -6.50
C LEU A 35 1.81 -32.01 -7.04
N LYS A 36 0.75 -32.63 -7.56
CA LYS A 36 -0.45 -31.90 -8.00
C LYS A 36 -1.24 -31.37 -6.81
N ASP A 37 -1.37 -32.16 -5.74
CA ASP A 37 -2.05 -31.72 -4.52
C ASP A 37 -1.27 -30.58 -3.83
N ILE A 38 0.08 -30.60 -3.89
CA ILE A 38 0.92 -29.50 -3.41
C ILE A 38 0.62 -28.22 -4.22
N GLU A 39 0.55 -28.33 -5.55
CA GLU A 39 0.21 -27.21 -6.41
C GLU A 39 -1.14 -26.60 -6.03
N GLU A 40 -2.17 -27.41 -5.89
CA GLU A 40 -3.51 -26.99 -5.53
C GLU A 40 -3.57 -26.39 -4.10
N CYS A 41 -2.87 -26.99 -3.14
CA CYS A 41 -2.81 -26.51 -1.76
C CYS A 41 -2.21 -25.09 -1.66
N PHE A 42 -1.13 -24.83 -2.40
CA PHE A 42 -0.39 -23.57 -2.29
C PHE A 42 -0.93 -22.43 -3.17
N THR A 43 -2.04 -22.64 -3.88
CA THR A 43 -2.83 -21.57 -4.51
C THR A 43 -3.79 -20.88 -3.56
N SER A 44 -3.83 -21.29 -2.28
CA SER A 44 -4.67 -20.68 -1.23
C SER A 44 -4.27 -19.22 -0.97
N ASP A 45 -5.27 -18.40 -0.66
CA ASP A 45 -5.07 -17.00 -0.22
C ASP A 45 -4.42 -16.91 1.18
N VAL A 46 -4.49 -17.98 1.99
CA VAL A 46 -3.84 -18.04 3.30
C VAL A 46 -2.31 -18.09 3.13
N PRO A 47 -1.54 -17.24 3.84
CA PRO A 47 -0.08 -17.29 3.80
C PRO A 47 0.44 -18.65 4.27
N LEU A 48 1.14 -19.39 3.40
CA LEU A 48 1.61 -20.73 3.69
C LEU A 48 3.13 -20.82 3.83
N VAL A 49 3.57 -21.62 4.82
CA VAL A 49 4.96 -22.06 5.00
C VAL A 49 5.09 -23.48 4.46
N ALA A 50 5.95 -23.69 3.48
CA ALA A 50 6.31 -25.02 3.00
C ALA A 50 7.45 -25.59 3.85
N THR A 51 7.21 -26.69 4.56
CA THR A 51 8.20 -27.39 5.39
C THR A 51 8.32 -28.85 4.99
N CYS A 52 9.54 -29.33 4.77
CA CYS A 52 9.80 -30.73 4.39
C CYS A 52 11.10 -31.24 5.02
N ARG A 53 11.02 -32.00 6.11
CA ARG A 53 12.15 -32.49 6.87
C ARG A 53 12.74 -33.76 6.28
N ILE A 54 14.07 -33.76 6.03
CA ILE A 54 14.77 -34.91 5.44
C ILE A 54 14.71 -36.14 6.33
N SER A 55 14.86 -35.96 7.64
CA SER A 55 14.81 -37.04 8.63
C SER A 55 13.46 -37.76 8.62
N GLU A 56 12.35 -37.03 8.50
CA GLU A 56 11.01 -37.62 8.43
C GLU A 56 10.77 -38.38 7.12
N ILE A 57 11.28 -37.88 6.00
CA ILE A 57 11.24 -38.59 4.73
C ILE A 57 12.02 -39.91 4.82
N ILE A 58 13.21 -39.91 5.44
CA ILE A 58 13.98 -41.13 5.67
C ILE A 58 13.18 -42.14 6.51
N ALA A 59 12.42 -41.68 7.50
CA ALA A 59 11.67 -42.53 8.39
C ALA A 59 10.36 -43.08 7.76
N SER A 60 9.70 -42.32 6.90
CA SER A 60 8.35 -42.61 6.42
C SER A 60 8.27 -43.11 4.97
N GLU A 61 9.22 -42.71 4.11
CA GLU A 61 9.13 -43.00 2.66
C GLU A 61 9.42 -44.47 2.35
N PRO A 62 8.48 -45.23 1.81
CA PRO A 62 8.63 -46.68 1.56
C PRO A 62 9.84 -47.03 0.70
N SER A 63 10.15 -46.19 -0.29
CA SER A 63 11.29 -46.43 -1.20
C SER A 63 12.66 -46.32 -0.51
N LEU A 64 12.71 -45.75 0.70
CA LEU A 64 13.92 -45.59 1.50
C LEU A 64 14.05 -46.65 2.61
N GLN A 65 13.04 -47.51 2.79
CA GLN A 65 13.08 -48.59 3.78
C GLN A 65 13.87 -49.84 3.32
N ASP A 66 14.40 -49.82 2.08
CA ASP A 66 15.25 -50.91 1.56
C ASP A 66 16.57 -51.00 2.35
N GLU A 67 16.80 -52.14 2.98
CA GLU A 67 18.01 -52.43 3.77
C GLU A 67 19.30 -52.40 2.95
N ARG A 68 19.21 -52.50 1.62
CA ARG A 68 20.36 -52.41 0.72
C ARG A 68 20.89 -50.95 0.53
N LEU A 69 20.12 -49.95 0.91
CA LEU A 69 20.53 -48.56 0.83
C LEU A 69 21.42 -48.18 2.01
N THR A 70 22.57 -47.58 1.70
CA THR A 70 23.41 -47.00 2.74
C THR A 70 22.76 -45.75 3.34
N PRO A 71 23.06 -45.40 4.62
CA PRO A 71 22.58 -44.18 5.25
C PRO A 71 22.76 -42.92 4.36
N GLN A 72 23.94 -42.79 3.74
CA GLN A 72 24.24 -41.68 2.85
C GLN A 72 23.39 -41.68 1.57
N SER A 73 23.09 -42.86 1.01
CA SER A 73 22.21 -42.98 -0.17
C SER A 73 20.76 -42.64 0.19
N LYS A 74 20.31 -42.97 1.40
CA LYS A 74 18.97 -42.60 1.91
C LYS A 74 18.86 -41.08 2.07
N GLU A 75 19.86 -40.47 2.66
CA GLU A 75 19.92 -39.02 2.86
C GLU A 75 19.89 -38.24 1.52
N ILE A 76 20.70 -38.65 0.53
CA ILE A 76 20.72 -38.04 -0.80
C ILE A 76 19.34 -38.13 -1.47
N LYS A 77 18.71 -39.31 -1.45
CA LYS A 77 17.38 -39.51 -2.07
C LYS A 77 16.28 -38.72 -1.31
N ALA A 78 16.31 -38.71 0.01
CA ALA A 78 15.40 -37.93 0.81
C ALA A 78 15.52 -36.43 0.54
N ALA A 79 16.75 -35.93 0.43
CA ALA A 79 17.01 -34.53 0.06
C ALA A 79 16.47 -34.19 -1.35
N GLN A 80 16.57 -35.11 -2.32
CA GLN A 80 15.98 -34.90 -3.66
C GLN A 80 14.44 -34.84 -3.62
N ILE A 81 13.81 -35.69 -2.80
CA ILE A 81 12.36 -35.68 -2.60
C ILE A 81 11.92 -34.36 -1.94
N ALA A 82 12.60 -33.94 -0.87
CA ALA A 82 12.33 -32.68 -0.17
C ALA A 82 12.51 -31.47 -1.12
N GLU A 83 13.62 -31.41 -1.87
CA GLU A 83 13.89 -30.36 -2.86
C GLU A 83 12.73 -30.23 -3.84
N LYS A 84 12.30 -31.36 -4.41
CA LYS A 84 11.21 -31.39 -5.41
C LYS A 84 9.87 -30.90 -4.85
N ARG A 85 9.52 -31.32 -3.61
CA ARG A 85 8.26 -30.91 -2.95
C ARG A 85 8.30 -29.42 -2.59
N LEU A 86 9.42 -28.95 -2.04
CA LEU A 86 9.58 -27.52 -1.66
C LEU A 86 9.57 -26.59 -2.87
N CYS A 87 10.31 -26.94 -3.96
CA CYS A 87 10.30 -26.15 -5.19
C CYS A 87 8.90 -26.09 -5.79
N LYS A 88 8.16 -27.20 -5.78
CA LYS A 88 6.78 -27.23 -6.30
C LYS A 88 5.84 -26.34 -5.47
N ALA A 89 5.98 -26.31 -4.15
CA ALA A 89 5.22 -25.43 -3.28
C ALA A 89 5.55 -23.94 -3.51
N ILE A 90 6.84 -23.62 -3.72
CA ILE A 90 7.29 -22.27 -4.05
C ILE A 90 6.68 -21.80 -5.38
N GLU A 91 6.80 -22.63 -6.43
CA GLU A 91 6.25 -22.34 -7.76
C GLU A 91 4.72 -22.17 -7.76
N ALA A 92 4.04 -22.78 -6.78
CA ALA A 92 2.59 -22.70 -6.60
C ALA A 92 2.13 -21.51 -5.71
N GLY A 93 3.05 -20.73 -5.13
CA GLY A 93 2.71 -19.54 -4.36
C GLY A 93 3.00 -19.60 -2.85
N ALA A 94 3.84 -20.55 -2.39
CA ALA A 94 4.26 -20.55 -0.98
C ALA A 94 4.85 -19.19 -0.57
N ARG A 95 4.30 -18.59 0.49
CA ARG A 95 4.81 -17.32 1.02
C ARG A 95 6.15 -17.48 1.71
N TYR A 96 6.35 -18.61 2.36
CA TYR A 96 7.58 -18.96 3.09
C TYR A 96 7.99 -20.39 2.78
N VAL A 97 9.31 -20.63 2.80
CA VAL A 97 9.88 -21.98 2.72
C VAL A 97 10.91 -22.19 3.83
N ASP A 98 10.74 -23.26 4.62
CA ASP A 98 11.60 -23.60 5.77
C ASP A 98 12.56 -24.72 5.40
N VAL A 99 13.87 -24.44 5.48
CA VAL A 99 14.94 -25.39 5.23
C VAL A 99 15.90 -25.42 6.42
N GLU A 100 16.09 -26.61 7.03
CA GLU A 100 16.98 -26.81 8.16
C GLU A 100 18.43 -26.47 7.84
N ILE A 101 19.18 -25.95 8.84
CA ILE A 101 20.59 -25.57 8.69
C ILE A 101 21.49 -26.77 8.36
N GLU A 102 21.05 -27.99 8.72
CA GLU A 102 21.70 -29.26 8.46
C GLU A 102 21.48 -29.78 7.02
N ALA A 103 20.50 -29.24 6.31
CA ALA A 103 20.19 -29.69 4.96
C ALA A 103 21.39 -29.55 4.00
N PRO A 104 21.55 -30.50 3.04
CA PRO A 104 22.66 -30.47 2.09
C PRO A 104 22.79 -29.12 1.38
N LYS A 105 24.01 -28.57 1.35
CA LYS A 105 24.29 -27.23 0.78
C LYS A 105 23.75 -27.03 -0.63
N GLN A 106 23.83 -28.08 -1.46
CA GLN A 106 23.37 -28.01 -2.86
C GLN A 106 21.85 -27.89 -2.96
N MET A 107 21.09 -28.67 -2.17
CA MET A 107 19.64 -28.58 -2.05
C MET A 107 19.24 -27.18 -1.54
N SER A 108 19.81 -26.77 -0.40
CA SER A 108 19.54 -25.47 0.21
C SER A 108 19.74 -24.29 -0.78
N LYS A 109 20.84 -24.32 -1.56
CA LYS A 109 21.13 -23.30 -2.57
C LYS A 109 20.07 -23.29 -3.69
N ARG A 110 19.61 -24.45 -4.16
CA ARG A 110 18.59 -24.54 -5.22
C ARG A 110 17.25 -24.04 -4.72
N VAL A 111 16.77 -24.51 -3.56
CA VAL A 111 15.50 -24.07 -2.96
C VAL A 111 15.51 -22.56 -2.75
N ARG A 112 16.61 -21.99 -2.22
CA ARG A 112 16.74 -20.55 -2.05
C ARG A 112 16.65 -19.78 -3.39
N ASN A 113 17.32 -20.24 -4.44
CA ASN A 113 17.28 -19.55 -5.72
C ASN A 113 15.84 -19.55 -6.29
N VAL A 114 15.15 -20.70 -6.26
CA VAL A 114 13.74 -20.79 -6.69
C VAL A 114 12.85 -19.92 -5.82
N ALA A 115 13.11 -19.84 -4.51
CA ALA A 115 12.37 -18.97 -3.60
C ALA A 115 12.51 -17.48 -4.00
N HIS A 116 13.73 -17.00 -4.20
CA HIS A 116 13.98 -15.61 -4.60
C HIS A 116 13.42 -15.28 -5.98
N GLU A 117 13.48 -16.23 -6.95
CA GLU A 117 12.88 -16.06 -8.27
C GLU A 117 11.34 -15.91 -8.22
N ASN A 118 10.69 -16.46 -7.19
CA ASN A 118 9.23 -16.42 -6.99
C ASN A 118 8.77 -15.46 -5.88
N GLY A 119 9.66 -14.69 -5.26
CA GLY A 119 9.32 -13.78 -4.16
C GLY A 119 8.96 -14.48 -2.84
N THR A 120 9.32 -15.76 -2.68
CA THR A 120 9.11 -16.55 -1.46
C THR A 120 10.21 -16.28 -0.44
N VAL A 121 9.85 -16.04 0.80
CA VAL A 121 10.78 -15.80 1.91
C VAL A 121 11.49 -17.11 2.31
N PHE A 122 12.82 -17.11 2.26
CA PHE A 122 13.65 -18.26 2.58
C PHE A 122 14.04 -18.29 4.06
N ILE A 123 13.45 -19.22 4.82
CA ILE A 123 13.73 -19.43 6.25
C ILE A 123 14.84 -20.46 6.41
N ARG A 124 15.86 -20.13 7.23
CA ARG A 124 16.82 -21.12 7.72
C ARG A 124 16.48 -21.46 9.17
N SER A 125 16.20 -22.71 9.44
CA SER A 125 15.79 -23.16 10.77
C SER A 125 16.82 -24.05 11.44
N PHE A 126 16.90 -23.89 12.76
CA PHE A 126 17.66 -24.75 13.67
C PHE A 126 16.75 -25.26 14.77
N HIS A 127 16.83 -26.55 15.05
CA HIS A 127 16.06 -27.20 16.12
C HIS A 127 16.97 -28.02 17.02
N ASP A 128 16.88 -27.77 18.34
CA ASP A 128 17.52 -28.61 19.36
C ASP A 128 16.43 -29.24 20.26
N PHE A 129 16.23 -30.53 20.10
CA PHE A 129 15.21 -31.29 20.83
C PHE A 129 15.68 -31.75 22.23
N GLU A 130 16.96 -31.61 22.54
CA GLU A 130 17.56 -32.10 23.79
C GLU A 130 17.72 -30.98 24.83
N GLY A 131 18.03 -29.76 24.41
CA GLY A 131 18.29 -28.66 25.34
C GLY A 131 18.41 -27.29 24.71
N THR A 132 19.00 -26.39 25.47
CA THR A 132 19.28 -25.00 25.02
C THR A 132 20.73 -24.68 25.36
N ASP A 133 21.54 -24.51 24.33
CA ASP A 133 22.96 -24.17 24.43
C ASP A 133 23.24 -22.78 25.04
N SER A 134 24.49 -22.41 25.16
CA SER A 134 24.91 -21.08 25.60
C SER A 134 24.47 -20.00 24.60
N LEU A 135 24.31 -18.75 25.07
CA LEU A 135 23.94 -17.63 24.22
C LEU A 135 24.91 -17.43 23.04
N GLU A 136 26.19 -17.63 23.28
CA GLU A 136 27.25 -17.54 22.25
C GLU A 136 27.07 -18.61 21.16
N ALA A 137 26.71 -19.83 21.54
CA ALA A 137 26.43 -20.90 20.58
C ALA A 137 25.15 -20.57 19.74
N LEU A 138 24.11 -20.07 20.39
CA LEU A 138 22.87 -19.64 19.70
C LEU A 138 23.12 -18.48 18.73
N LYS A 139 23.93 -17.48 19.12
CA LYS A 139 24.38 -16.40 18.23
C LYS A 139 25.14 -16.94 17.02
N ALA A 140 26.05 -17.88 17.22
CA ALA A 140 26.78 -18.51 16.11
C ALA A 140 25.86 -19.28 15.15
N VAL A 141 24.76 -19.87 15.64
CA VAL A 141 23.73 -20.49 14.80
C VAL A 141 23.04 -19.43 13.93
N VAL A 142 22.62 -18.30 14.50
CA VAL A 142 21.99 -17.20 13.76
C VAL A 142 22.95 -16.65 12.69
N GLU A 143 24.21 -16.38 13.06
CA GLU A 143 25.25 -15.92 12.12
C GLU A 143 25.44 -16.91 10.97
N LYS A 144 25.48 -18.21 11.24
CA LYS A 144 25.59 -19.26 10.24
C LYS A 144 24.38 -19.27 9.30
N CYS A 145 23.15 -19.09 9.80
CA CYS A 145 21.96 -18.97 8.99
C CYS A 145 22.03 -17.76 8.04
N CYS A 146 22.41 -16.58 8.56
CA CYS A 146 22.61 -15.36 7.77
C CYS A 146 23.70 -15.53 6.71
N TYR A 147 24.81 -16.17 7.06
CA TYR A 147 25.91 -16.45 6.11
C TYR A 147 25.45 -17.34 4.94
N HIS A 148 24.51 -18.25 5.19
CA HIS A 148 23.92 -19.12 4.16
C HIS A 148 22.75 -18.48 3.41
N GLY A 149 22.51 -17.17 3.58
CA GLY A 149 21.57 -16.39 2.79
C GLY A 149 20.12 -16.57 3.23
N ALA A 150 19.88 -16.70 4.52
CA ALA A 150 18.54 -16.66 5.09
C ALA A 150 17.94 -15.25 4.93
N ASP A 151 16.69 -15.17 4.51
CA ASP A 151 15.87 -13.97 4.63
C ASP A 151 15.28 -13.89 6.04
N MET A 152 14.98 -15.04 6.64
CA MET A 152 14.54 -15.19 8.03
C MET A 152 15.29 -16.33 8.72
N VAL A 153 15.49 -16.18 10.02
CA VAL A 153 16.13 -17.20 10.87
C VAL A 153 15.14 -17.72 11.89
N LYS A 154 15.04 -19.06 12.01
CA LYS A 154 14.21 -19.73 13.01
C LYS A 154 15.07 -20.54 13.94
N VAL A 155 15.02 -20.25 15.25
CA VAL A 155 15.77 -20.97 16.31
C VAL A 155 14.78 -21.54 17.32
N VAL A 156 14.69 -22.85 17.41
CA VAL A 156 13.78 -23.55 18.32
C VAL A 156 14.57 -24.55 19.15
N THR A 157 14.62 -24.36 20.45
CA THR A 157 15.35 -25.23 21.37
C THR A 157 14.42 -25.80 22.44
N THR A 158 14.84 -26.77 23.22
CA THR A 158 14.07 -27.31 24.35
C THR A 158 14.51 -26.63 25.63
N ALA A 159 13.60 -25.97 26.34
CA ALA A 159 13.86 -25.37 27.63
C ALA A 159 13.56 -26.36 28.77
N HIS A 160 14.49 -26.51 29.68
CA HIS A 160 14.32 -27.21 30.94
C HIS A 160 14.16 -26.24 32.11
N THR A 161 14.64 -25.03 31.96
CA THR A 161 14.62 -23.97 32.99
C THR A 161 14.17 -22.62 32.36
N THR A 162 13.88 -21.64 33.21
CA THR A 162 13.57 -20.26 32.78
C THR A 162 14.78 -19.57 32.20
N GLU A 163 15.98 -19.88 32.67
CA GLU A 163 17.24 -19.35 32.14
C GLU A 163 17.48 -19.80 30.68
N ASP A 164 16.99 -20.98 30.31
CA ASP A 164 17.02 -21.45 28.92
C ASP A 164 16.18 -20.53 28.03
N VAL A 165 14.96 -20.21 28.50
CA VAL A 165 14.07 -19.27 27.81
C VAL A 165 14.71 -17.90 27.67
N ASP A 166 15.27 -17.36 28.76
CA ASP A 166 15.91 -16.04 28.78
C ASP A 166 17.07 -15.95 27.77
N ARG A 167 17.86 -17.03 27.62
CA ARG A 167 18.93 -17.08 26.62
C ARG A 167 18.39 -16.97 25.20
N VAL A 168 17.31 -17.70 24.87
CA VAL A 168 16.71 -17.65 23.53
C VAL A 168 16.07 -16.28 23.28
N MET A 169 15.35 -15.73 24.24
CA MET A 169 14.74 -14.40 24.12
C MET A 169 15.77 -13.26 23.98
N SER A 170 16.97 -13.43 24.56
CA SER A 170 18.08 -12.46 24.43
C SER A 170 18.58 -12.29 22.99
N LEU A 171 18.28 -13.23 22.08
CA LEU A 171 18.61 -13.12 20.65
C LEU A 171 17.92 -11.91 19.99
N TYR A 172 16.71 -11.59 20.39
CA TYR A 172 15.97 -10.43 19.84
C TYR A 172 16.67 -9.11 20.19
N GLY A 173 17.08 -8.93 21.45
CA GLY A 173 17.85 -7.77 21.88
C GLY A 173 19.19 -7.66 21.16
N TRP A 174 19.90 -8.78 21.04
CA TRP A 174 21.17 -8.82 20.32
C TRP A 174 21.04 -8.44 18.84
N CYS A 175 19.99 -8.88 18.14
CA CYS A 175 19.74 -8.49 16.75
C CYS A 175 19.50 -6.98 16.63
N ARG A 176 18.79 -6.37 17.57
CA ARG A 176 18.51 -4.90 17.58
C ARG A 176 19.78 -4.07 17.88
N GLU A 177 20.66 -4.60 18.69
CA GLU A 177 21.94 -3.93 19.03
C GLU A 177 23.02 -4.13 17.94
N ALA A 178 22.79 -5.04 16.99
CA ALA A 178 23.72 -5.31 15.92
C ALA A 178 23.86 -4.10 14.98
N GLY A 179 25.07 -3.85 14.51
CA GLY A 179 25.37 -2.73 13.60
C GLY A 179 26.74 -2.89 12.94
N GLY A 180 27.11 -1.95 12.07
CA GLY A 180 28.37 -2.01 11.35
C GLY A 180 28.47 -3.23 10.45
N ASP A 181 29.49 -4.06 10.65
CA ASP A 181 29.73 -5.27 9.82
C ASP A 181 28.66 -6.37 9.98
N GLN A 182 27.65 -6.17 10.84
CA GLN A 182 26.59 -7.13 11.15
C GLN A 182 25.22 -6.72 10.56
N GLU A 183 25.17 -5.99 9.45
CA GLU A 183 23.93 -5.52 8.79
C GLU A 183 22.87 -6.62 8.59
N ARG A 184 23.29 -7.84 8.24
CA ARG A 184 22.37 -8.96 8.04
C ARG A 184 21.71 -9.44 9.33
N ILE A 185 22.39 -9.28 10.47
CA ILE A 185 21.84 -9.62 11.78
C ILE A 185 20.91 -8.50 12.23
N ALA A 186 21.31 -7.26 12.03
CA ALA A 186 20.46 -6.09 12.30
C ALA A 186 19.13 -6.15 11.52
N ALA A 187 19.17 -6.60 10.26
CA ALA A 187 17.98 -6.78 9.44
C ALA A 187 16.97 -7.81 10.01
N LEU A 188 17.42 -8.74 10.89
CA LEU A 188 16.51 -9.68 11.55
C LEU A 188 15.66 -9.01 12.64
N ALA A 189 16.04 -7.85 13.14
CA ALA A 189 15.29 -7.13 14.17
C ALA A 189 13.89 -6.70 13.69
N ASP A 190 13.75 -6.44 12.38
CA ASP A 190 12.51 -6.00 11.76
C ASP A 190 11.64 -7.18 11.27
N GLY A 191 11.45 -8.18 12.13
CA GLY A 191 10.59 -9.33 11.84
C GLY A 191 11.27 -10.48 11.10
N GLY A 192 12.59 -10.51 11.05
CA GLY A 192 13.39 -11.58 10.43
C GLY A 192 13.78 -12.73 11.37
N LEU A 193 13.53 -12.63 12.70
CA LEU A 193 13.86 -13.66 13.68
C LEU A 193 12.60 -14.32 14.25
N ILE A 194 12.60 -15.65 14.27
CA ILE A 194 11.63 -16.49 14.99
C ILE A 194 12.44 -17.30 16.01
N ALA A 195 12.32 -17.01 17.29
CA ALA A 195 13.05 -17.72 18.33
C ALA A 195 12.15 -17.99 19.54
N PHE A 196 12.01 -19.25 19.92
CA PHE A 196 11.24 -19.69 21.09
C PHE A 196 11.71 -21.09 21.55
N CYS A 197 11.18 -21.55 22.68
CA CYS A 197 11.52 -22.85 23.24
C CYS A 197 10.33 -23.83 23.20
N MET A 198 10.66 -25.11 23.08
CA MET A 198 9.80 -26.28 23.32
C MET A 198 9.85 -26.69 24.80
N GLY A 199 9.02 -27.67 25.15
CA GLY A 199 8.89 -28.17 26.51
C GLY A 199 7.97 -27.30 27.39
N ASP A 200 7.65 -27.82 28.59
CA ASP A 200 6.71 -27.13 29.51
C ASP A 200 7.31 -25.81 30.01
N ALA A 201 8.60 -25.75 30.32
CA ALA A 201 9.29 -24.52 30.70
C ALA A 201 9.32 -23.50 29.56
N GLY A 202 9.36 -23.98 28.31
CA GLY A 202 9.40 -23.15 27.10
C GLY A 202 8.04 -22.64 26.61
N ARG A 203 6.93 -23.20 27.13
CA ARG A 203 5.57 -22.98 26.59
C ARG A 203 5.23 -21.49 26.44
N GLN A 204 5.56 -20.68 27.44
CA GLN A 204 5.27 -19.25 27.44
C GLN A 204 6.10 -18.45 26.41
N SER A 205 7.29 -18.93 26.05
CA SER A 205 8.16 -18.28 25.08
C SER A 205 7.52 -18.15 23.68
N ARG A 206 6.54 -18.99 23.35
CA ARG A 206 5.76 -18.92 22.10
C ARG A 206 4.85 -17.70 22.04
N LEU A 207 4.45 -17.14 23.17
CA LEU A 207 3.76 -15.84 23.22
C LEU A 207 4.77 -14.70 23.30
N GLU A 208 5.82 -14.88 24.09
CA GLU A 208 6.83 -13.85 24.30
C GLU A 208 7.60 -13.51 23.03
N CYS A 209 7.87 -14.49 22.15
CA CYS A 209 8.54 -14.22 20.88
C CYS A 209 7.80 -13.15 20.06
N LEU A 210 6.46 -13.15 20.04
CA LEU A 210 5.67 -12.12 19.36
C LEU A 210 5.90 -10.72 19.98
N ARG A 211 6.04 -10.63 21.32
CA ARG A 211 6.34 -9.36 22.00
C ARG A 211 7.69 -8.80 21.62
N TYR A 212 8.67 -9.68 21.43
CA TYR A 212 10.02 -9.32 21.05
C TYR A 212 10.22 -9.06 19.55
N GLY A 213 9.16 -9.19 18.73
CA GLY A 213 9.19 -8.88 17.31
C GLY A 213 9.27 -10.09 16.38
N SER A 214 8.99 -11.31 16.86
CA SER A 214 8.73 -12.42 15.94
C SER A 214 7.52 -12.10 15.05
N PRO A 215 7.61 -12.30 13.72
CA PRO A 215 6.50 -11.98 12.82
C PRO A 215 5.28 -12.89 13.09
N TYR A 216 5.53 -14.10 13.51
CA TYR A 216 4.50 -15.08 13.88
C TYR A 216 5.04 -16.11 14.87
N THR A 217 4.13 -16.86 15.49
CA THR A 217 4.43 -17.99 16.35
C THR A 217 3.70 -19.23 15.86
N TYR A 218 4.12 -20.42 16.34
CA TYR A 218 3.58 -21.69 15.91
C TYR A 218 2.57 -22.26 16.91
N ALA A 219 1.42 -22.71 16.40
CA ALA A 219 0.39 -23.42 17.15
C ALA A 219 0.04 -24.76 16.48
N ALA A 220 -0.52 -25.69 17.22
CA ALA A 220 -1.12 -26.92 16.67
C ALA A 220 -2.54 -26.63 16.16
N LEU A 221 -3.05 -27.40 15.21
CA LEU A 221 -4.43 -27.26 14.76
C LEU A 221 -5.40 -27.57 15.92
N THR A 222 -5.16 -28.66 16.64
CA THR A 222 -5.87 -29.04 17.87
C THR A 222 -4.87 -29.46 18.94
N GLU A 223 -5.33 -29.63 20.20
CA GLU A 223 -4.46 -30.13 21.29
C GLU A 223 -3.91 -31.54 21.00
N GLU A 224 -4.70 -32.38 20.34
CA GLU A 224 -4.35 -33.75 20.00
C GLU A 224 -3.34 -33.83 18.86
N GLU A 225 -3.29 -32.84 18.01
CA GLU A 225 -2.40 -32.75 16.84
C GLU A 225 -1.09 -31.98 17.14
N SER A 226 -0.75 -31.80 18.41
CA SER A 226 0.49 -31.10 18.80
C SER A 226 1.72 -31.75 18.15
N ALA A 227 2.52 -30.94 17.44
CA ALA A 227 3.72 -31.38 16.77
C ALA A 227 4.96 -31.39 17.68
N ALA A 228 4.88 -30.71 18.83
CA ALA A 228 5.99 -30.58 19.79
C ALA A 228 5.48 -30.36 21.23
N PRO A 229 6.22 -30.82 22.25
CA PRO A 229 5.86 -30.59 23.65
C PRO A 229 5.68 -29.11 23.96
N GLY A 230 4.62 -28.78 24.72
CA GLY A 230 4.30 -27.41 25.12
C GLY A 230 3.69 -26.53 24.00
N GLN A 231 3.30 -27.09 22.87
CA GLN A 231 2.62 -26.37 21.81
C GLN A 231 1.15 -26.11 22.21
N TRP A 232 0.67 -24.87 22.00
CA TRP A 232 -0.71 -24.49 22.19
C TRP A 232 -1.55 -24.90 20.98
N ALA A 233 -2.84 -25.20 21.18
CA ALA A 233 -3.81 -25.25 20.09
C ALA A 233 -4.06 -23.83 19.52
N ALA A 234 -4.40 -23.73 18.24
CA ALA A 234 -4.51 -22.46 17.54
C ALA A 234 -5.56 -21.52 18.17
N ASP A 235 -6.71 -22.04 18.59
CA ASP A 235 -7.76 -21.31 19.26
C ASP A 235 -7.35 -20.76 20.63
N GLN A 236 -6.65 -21.57 21.43
CA GLN A 236 -6.06 -21.12 22.71
C GLN A 236 -4.98 -20.05 22.49
N MET A 237 -4.13 -20.23 21.48
CA MET A 237 -3.10 -19.25 21.13
C MET A 237 -3.74 -17.93 20.70
N ARG A 238 -4.78 -17.97 19.85
CA ARG A 238 -5.53 -16.76 19.44
C ARG A 238 -6.11 -16.03 20.63
N LYS A 239 -6.72 -16.75 21.56
CA LYS A 239 -7.28 -16.17 22.79
C LYS A 239 -6.21 -15.52 23.65
N ASN A 240 -5.02 -16.12 23.75
CA ASN A 240 -3.93 -15.58 24.54
C ASN A 240 -3.26 -14.35 23.87
N VAL A 241 -3.20 -14.30 22.54
CA VAL A 241 -2.57 -13.20 21.79
C VAL A 241 -3.54 -12.03 21.63
N TYR A 242 -4.76 -12.30 21.20
CA TYR A 242 -5.73 -11.27 20.78
C TYR A 242 -6.81 -10.97 21.82
N GLY A 243 -7.02 -11.86 22.83
CA GLY A 243 -8.06 -11.67 23.81
C GLY A 243 -9.43 -11.52 23.18
N ASP A 244 -10.12 -10.42 23.55
CA ASP A 244 -11.43 -10.04 22.99
C ASP A 244 -11.32 -9.04 21.83
N PHE A 245 -10.13 -8.87 21.23
CA PHE A 245 -9.95 -7.97 20.10
C PHE A 245 -10.82 -8.40 18.93
N ARG A 246 -11.63 -7.46 18.43
CA ARG A 246 -12.52 -7.69 17.31
C ARG A 246 -11.79 -7.35 16.00
N PHE A 247 -11.61 -8.35 15.16
CA PHE A 247 -11.06 -8.15 13.83
C PHE A 247 -12.08 -7.51 12.88
N TRP A 248 -11.57 -6.81 11.91
CA TRP A 248 -12.35 -6.25 10.82
C TRP A 248 -12.50 -7.30 9.70
N ASP A 249 -13.22 -8.36 10.01
CA ASP A 249 -13.52 -9.46 9.08
C ASP A 249 -14.94 -9.23 8.53
N ASP A 250 -15.05 -8.49 7.44
CA ASP A 250 -16.30 -8.26 6.74
C ASP A 250 -16.29 -9.06 5.42
N GLU A 251 -17.31 -9.88 5.21
CA GLU A 251 -17.53 -10.59 3.94
C GLU A 251 -18.02 -9.64 2.82
N THR A 252 -18.18 -8.36 3.11
CA THR A 252 -18.67 -7.38 2.16
C THR A 252 -17.59 -7.09 1.11
N CYS A 253 -17.97 -7.22 -0.16
CA CYS A 253 -17.14 -6.74 -1.25
C CYS A 253 -17.40 -5.24 -1.46
N TYR A 254 -16.37 -4.42 -1.31
CA TYR A 254 -16.45 -2.97 -1.37
C TYR A 254 -16.27 -2.45 -2.78
N MET A 255 -17.32 -1.85 -3.36
CA MET A 255 -17.23 -1.14 -4.63
C MET A 255 -16.62 0.25 -4.43
N MET A 256 -15.52 0.55 -5.09
CA MET A 256 -14.87 1.86 -4.98
C MET A 256 -15.62 2.93 -5.77
N PRO A 257 -15.65 4.19 -5.26
CA PRO A 257 -16.20 5.31 -6.00
C PRO A 257 -15.35 5.62 -7.23
N ALA A 258 -15.92 6.33 -8.20
CA ALA A 258 -15.16 6.82 -9.35
C ALA A 258 -13.99 7.71 -8.93
N SER A 259 -12.86 7.53 -9.57
CA SER A 259 -11.67 8.38 -9.34
C SER A 259 -12.02 9.85 -9.59
N LYS A 260 -11.97 10.61 -8.50
CA LYS A 260 -12.23 12.05 -8.52
C LYS A 260 -11.36 12.78 -9.54
N SER A 261 -10.07 12.42 -9.57
CA SER A 261 -9.09 13.05 -10.45
C SER A 261 -9.32 12.73 -11.93
N PHE A 262 -9.78 11.51 -12.23
CA PHE A 262 -10.15 11.12 -13.59
C PHE A 262 -11.49 11.75 -13.98
N ALA A 263 -12.51 11.66 -13.12
CA ALA A 263 -13.86 12.14 -13.38
C ALA A 263 -13.91 13.65 -13.68
N GLN A 264 -13.23 14.50 -12.89
CA GLN A 264 -13.19 15.95 -13.16
C GLN A 264 -12.61 16.26 -14.53
N ARG A 265 -11.52 15.60 -14.94
CA ARG A 265 -10.92 15.76 -16.28
C ARG A 265 -11.89 15.34 -17.38
N ALA A 266 -12.55 14.20 -17.21
CA ALA A 266 -13.51 13.68 -18.18
C ALA A 266 -14.74 14.57 -18.30
N ILE A 267 -15.29 15.07 -17.18
CA ILE A 267 -16.45 16.00 -17.16
C ILE A 267 -16.12 17.28 -17.91
N ILE A 268 -14.97 17.90 -17.64
CA ILE A 268 -14.56 19.12 -18.33
C ILE A 268 -14.26 18.87 -19.80
N ALA A 269 -13.57 17.76 -20.14
CA ALA A 269 -13.32 17.40 -21.53
C ALA A 269 -14.64 17.17 -22.31
N ALA A 270 -15.61 16.50 -21.70
CA ALA A 270 -16.95 16.31 -22.27
C ALA A 270 -17.71 17.64 -22.46
N ALA A 271 -17.61 18.54 -21.48
CA ALA A 271 -18.20 19.88 -21.57
C ALA A 271 -17.64 20.72 -22.75
N LEU A 272 -16.35 20.51 -23.07
CA LEU A 272 -15.65 21.20 -24.17
C LEU A 272 -15.79 20.47 -25.53
N ALA A 273 -16.44 19.31 -25.58
CA ALA A 273 -16.53 18.47 -26.76
C ALA A 273 -17.69 18.88 -27.68
N ASP A 274 -17.72 18.31 -28.89
CA ASP A 274 -18.80 18.43 -29.85
C ASP A 274 -19.67 17.16 -29.79
N GLY A 275 -20.92 17.31 -29.37
CA GLY A 275 -21.90 16.23 -29.24
C GLY A 275 -22.08 15.72 -27.81
N ASP A 276 -22.76 14.58 -27.69
CA ASP A 276 -23.11 13.95 -26.41
C ASP A 276 -22.04 12.94 -26.01
N SER A 277 -21.44 13.12 -24.80
CA SER A 277 -20.48 12.19 -24.20
C SER A 277 -21.15 11.39 -23.09
N HIS A 278 -20.78 10.12 -22.98
CA HIS A 278 -21.33 9.18 -22.00
C HIS A 278 -20.23 8.74 -21.02
N LEU A 279 -20.31 9.18 -19.76
CA LEU A 279 -19.38 8.83 -18.70
C LEU A 279 -20.05 7.84 -17.75
N ARG A 280 -19.72 6.55 -17.87
CA ARG A 280 -20.31 5.47 -17.07
C ARG A 280 -19.53 5.24 -15.77
N GLY A 281 -20.21 4.74 -14.73
CA GLY A 281 -19.61 4.47 -13.41
C GLY A 281 -19.45 5.72 -12.55
N TYR A 282 -20.13 6.81 -12.86
CA TYR A 282 -20.08 8.03 -12.08
C TYR A 282 -20.60 7.82 -10.66
N THR A 283 -19.87 8.39 -9.69
CA THR A 283 -20.28 8.50 -8.29
C THR A 283 -20.24 9.96 -7.85
N PRO A 284 -21.28 10.46 -7.18
CA PRO A 284 -21.30 11.84 -6.69
C PRO A 284 -20.31 12.05 -5.57
N CYS A 285 -19.61 13.18 -5.61
CA CYS A 285 -18.83 13.72 -4.49
C CYS A 285 -18.68 15.23 -4.70
N GLY A 286 -18.37 15.99 -3.64
CA GLY A 286 -18.33 17.44 -3.70
C GLY A 286 -17.47 18.01 -4.84
N ASP A 287 -16.29 17.43 -5.07
CA ASP A 287 -15.39 17.88 -6.14
C ASP A 287 -15.93 17.56 -7.56
N ASN A 288 -16.63 16.43 -7.75
CA ASN A 288 -17.23 16.08 -9.04
C ASN A 288 -18.48 16.91 -9.32
N GLU A 289 -19.29 17.21 -8.28
CA GLU A 289 -20.45 18.09 -8.40
C GLU A 289 -20.02 19.51 -8.77
N ALA A 290 -18.91 20.01 -8.19
CA ALA A 290 -18.33 21.30 -8.60
C ALA A 290 -17.91 21.30 -10.06
N ALA A 291 -17.36 20.20 -10.59
CA ALA A 291 -17.01 20.07 -12.00
C ALA A 291 -18.26 20.07 -12.92
N ILE A 292 -19.35 19.42 -12.49
CA ILE A 292 -20.65 19.45 -13.20
C ILE A 292 -21.21 20.88 -13.23
N GLU A 293 -21.18 21.60 -12.11
CA GLU A 293 -21.64 22.99 -12.06
C GLU A 293 -20.77 23.91 -12.93
N VAL A 294 -19.46 23.71 -12.95
CA VAL A 294 -18.58 24.41 -13.90
C VAL A 294 -18.94 24.09 -15.34
N ALA A 295 -19.18 22.82 -15.68
CA ALA A 295 -19.61 22.41 -17.03
C ALA A 295 -20.91 23.11 -17.45
N LYS A 296 -21.93 23.18 -16.56
CA LYS A 296 -23.18 23.90 -16.79
C LYS A 296 -22.96 25.41 -16.94
N ASN A 297 -22.13 26.01 -16.10
CA ASN A 297 -21.83 27.44 -16.11
C ASN A 297 -21.16 27.91 -17.41
N ILE A 298 -20.37 27.05 -18.05
CA ILE A 298 -19.82 27.35 -19.39
C ILE A 298 -20.79 27.01 -20.50
N GLY A 299 -21.97 26.47 -20.20
CA GLY A 299 -23.06 26.26 -21.13
C GLY A 299 -23.32 24.81 -21.58
N ALA A 300 -22.62 23.82 -21.00
CA ALA A 300 -22.90 22.41 -21.29
C ALA A 300 -24.22 21.95 -20.64
N GLU A 301 -24.91 21.02 -21.28
CA GLU A 301 -26.07 20.34 -20.70
C GLU A 301 -25.61 19.05 -20.05
N VAL A 302 -25.94 18.83 -18.76
CA VAL A 302 -25.55 17.64 -18.01
C VAL A 302 -26.78 16.94 -17.47
N GLU A 303 -26.94 15.66 -17.79
CA GLU A 303 -27.99 14.78 -17.30
C GLU A 303 -27.40 13.56 -16.62
N LEU A 304 -27.88 13.22 -15.41
CA LEU A 304 -27.49 12.02 -14.68
C LEU A 304 -28.56 10.94 -14.88
N LYS A 305 -28.16 9.78 -15.44
CA LYS A 305 -29.01 8.60 -15.67
C LYS A 305 -28.48 7.40 -14.89
N GLY A 306 -28.99 7.20 -13.69
CA GLY A 306 -28.42 6.17 -12.78
C GLY A 306 -26.99 6.53 -12.38
N ASN A 307 -26.01 5.76 -12.82
CA ASN A 307 -24.58 6.02 -12.62
C ASN A 307 -23.87 6.49 -13.90
N GLU A 308 -24.59 6.98 -14.89
CA GLU A 308 -24.06 7.52 -16.14
C GLU A 308 -24.33 9.02 -16.23
N LEU A 309 -23.28 9.82 -16.47
CA LEU A 309 -23.39 11.21 -16.84
C LEU A 309 -23.45 11.32 -18.39
N VAL A 310 -24.50 11.92 -18.90
CA VAL A 310 -24.60 12.32 -20.30
C VAL A 310 -24.34 13.82 -20.37
N ILE A 311 -23.30 14.22 -21.11
CA ILE A 311 -22.85 15.61 -21.19
C ILE A 311 -22.85 16.02 -22.64
N ARG A 312 -23.73 16.99 -22.99
CA ARG A 312 -23.71 17.67 -24.28
C ARG A 312 -22.81 18.90 -24.17
N GLY A 313 -21.70 18.85 -24.89
CA GLY A 313 -20.69 19.89 -24.81
C GLY A 313 -20.98 21.11 -25.67
N ILE A 314 -20.14 22.13 -25.52
CA ILE A 314 -20.33 23.49 -26.07
C ILE A 314 -19.43 23.80 -27.26
N SER A 315 -18.82 22.82 -27.93
CA SER A 315 -17.80 23.07 -28.99
C SER A 315 -18.24 24.08 -30.04
N ALA A 316 -19.53 24.09 -30.43
CA ALA A 316 -20.09 25.04 -31.39
C ALA A 316 -20.19 26.50 -30.84
N ALA A 317 -20.21 26.66 -29.50
CA ALA A 317 -20.38 27.96 -28.85
C ALA A 317 -19.06 28.54 -28.28
N LEU A 318 -17.95 27.83 -28.40
CA LEU A 318 -16.66 28.23 -27.81
C LEU A 318 -16.15 29.60 -28.30
N ASP A 319 -16.43 29.97 -29.56
CA ASP A 319 -15.97 31.25 -30.13
C ASP A 319 -16.78 32.47 -29.62
N SER A 320 -17.86 32.23 -28.86
CA SER A 320 -18.77 33.26 -28.30
C SER A 320 -18.97 33.07 -26.79
N LEU A 321 -18.12 32.34 -26.11
CA LEU A 321 -18.26 32.03 -24.68
C LEU A 321 -18.12 33.31 -23.83
N ASP A 322 -19.23 33.75 -23.25
CA ASP A 322 -19.27 34.82 -22.25
C ASP A 322 -19.51 34.19 -20.85
N CYS A 323 -18.46 34.07 -20.08
CA CYS A 323 -18.50 33.53 -18.73
C CYS A 323 -17.68 34.44 -17.80
N PRO A 324 -18.26 35.52 -17.28
CA PRO A 324 -17.53 36.52 -16.49
C PRO A 324 -17.14 36.04 -15.11
N SER A 325 -17.76 34.98 -14.61
CA SER A 325 -17.44 34.39 -13.31
C SER A 325 -17.64 32.88 -13.31
N LEU A 326 -16.78 32.19 -12.54
CA LEU A 326 -16.79 30.74 -12.38
C LEU A 326 -16.67 30.38 -10.91
N HIS A 327 -17.61 29.58 -10.40
CA HIS A 327 -17.54 29.04 -9.06
C HIS A 327 -17.01 27.60 -9.11
N VAL A 328 -15.89 27.34 -8.41
CA VAL A 328 -15.16 26.07 -8.49
C VAL A 328 -15.32 25.21 -7.22
N GLY A 329 -16.29 25.57 -6.35
CA GLY A 329 -16.52 24.89 -5.08
C GLY A 329 -15.29 24.90 -4.20
N GLU A 330 -14.93 23.76 -3.65
CA GLU A 330 -13.74 23.55 -2.82
C GLU A 330 -12.60 22.86 -3.58
N SER A 331 -12.75 22.60 -4.90
CA SER A 331 -11.82 21.78 -5.66
C SER A 331 -10.56 22.53 -6.11
N GLY A 332 -9.42 22.17 -5.51
CA GLY A 332 -8.10 22.70 -5.92
C GLY A 332 -7.65 22.22 -7.30
N LEU A 333 -8.01 21.00 -7.70
CA LEU A 333 -7.72 20.46 -9.04
C LEU A 333 -8.52 21.24 -10.10
N LEU A 334 -9.84 21.33 -9.91
CA LEU A 334 -10.73 22.01 -10.83
C LEU A 334 -10.31 23.46 -11.04
N THR A 335 -9.97 24.17 -9.95
CA THR A 335 -9.48 25.56 -10.01
C THR A 335 -8.27 25.68 -10.92
N ARG A 336 -7.22 24.90 -10.63
CA ARG A 336 -5.95 24.98 -11.39
C ARG A 336 -6.11 24.52 -12.83
N MET A 337 -6.99 23.58 -13.09
CA MET A 337 -7.29 23.10 -14.44
C MET A 337 -8.06 24.15 -15.26
N MET A 338 -9.06 24.79 -14.65
CA MET A 338 -9.91 25.76 -15.35
C MET A 338 -9.21 27.12 -15.58
N ILE A 339 -8.22 27.50 -14.81
CA ILE A 339 -7.47 28.76 -15.00
C ILE A 339 -6.95 28.91 -16.43
N PRO A 340 -6.10 28.02 -16.97
CA PRO A 340 -5.62 28.16 -18.36
C PRO A 340 -6.72 27.88 -19.40
N ILE A 341 -7.71 27.00 -19.09
CA ILE A 341 -8.83 26.75 -20.00
C ILE A 341 -9.61 28.04 -20.23
N MET A 342 -10.05 28.71 -19.14
CA MET A 342 -10.83 29.94 -19.25
C MET A 342 -10.00 31.12 -19.80
N ALA A 343 -8.69 31.17 -19.55
CA ALA A 343 -7.82 32.12 -20.21
C ALA A 343 -7.85 31.95 -21.73
N GLN A 344 -7.96 30.70 -22.23
CA GLN A 344 -7.89 30.43 -23.67
C GLN A 344 -9.23 30.61 -24.39
N ILE A 345 -10.36 30.25 -23.75
CA ILE A 345 -11.68 30.22 -24.41
C ILE A 345 -12.62 31.36 -23.98
N GLY A 346 -12.32 32.05 -22.87
CA GLY A 346 -13.14 33.16 -22.38
C GLY A 346 -13.04 34.39 -23.29
N SER A 347 -14.17 35.07 -23.53
CA SER A 347 -14.23 36.29 -24.34
C SER A 347 -13.68 37.55 -23.61
N GLY A 348 -13.45 37.45 -22.30
CA GLY A 348 -12.98 38.54 -21.45
C GLY A 348 -12.35 38.04 -20.12
N PRO A 349 -12.11 38.93 -19.17
CA PRO A 349 -11.65 38.55 -17.84
C PRO A 349 -12.66 37.66 -17.10
N VAL A 350 -12.20 36.58 -16.47
CA VAL A 350 -13.04 35.64 -15.74
C VAL A 350 -12.69 35.68 -14.25
N LYS A 351 -13.70 35.89 -13.40
CA LYS A 351 -13.54 35.84 -11.93
C LYS A 351 -13.78 34.42 -11.42
N PHE A 352 -12.77 33.88 -10.72
CA PHE A 352 -12.90 32.59 -10.02
C PHE A 352 -13.29 32.83 -8.57
N THR A 353 -14.29 32.09 -8.10
CA THR A 353 -14.72 32.06 -6.71
C THR A 353 -14.76 30.61 -6.20
N GLY A 354 -14.59 30.44 -4.90
CA GLY A 354 -14.61 29.12 -4.27
C GLY A 354 -15.04 29.22 -2.81
N GLU A 355 -14.90 28.14 -2.09
CA GLU A 355 -15.33 28.06 -0.69
C GLU A 355 -14.41 27.24 0.20
N LYS A 356 -14.67 27.27 1.50
CA LYS A 356 -14.06 26.48 2.57
C LYS A 356 -12.51 26.49 2.51
N THR A 357 -11.88 25.31 2.50
CA THR A 357 -10.41 25.16 2.53
C THR A 357 -9.71 25.77 1.32
N LEU A 358 -10.41 25.90 0.18
CA LEU A 358 -9.80 26.49 -1.03
C LEU A 358 -9.43 27.97 -0.88
N LEU A 359 -10.20 28.74 -0.09
CA LEU A 359 -9.96 30.17 0.11
C LEU A 359 -8.60 30.48 0.75
N GLY A 360 -8.13 29.58 1.62
CA GLY A 360 -6.82 29.73 2.29
C GLY A 360 -5.64 29.20 1.49
N ARG A 361 -5.86 28.45 0.40
CA ARG A 361 -4.80 27.71 -0.31
C ARG A 361 -4.10 28.60 -1.34
N PRO A 362 -2.76 28.74 -1.27
CA PRO A 362 -2.02 29.43 -2.32
C PRO A 362 -2.00 28.60 -3.61
N LEU A 363 -2.12 29.25 -4.75
CA LEU A 363 -1.93 28.68 -6.07
C LEU A 363 -0.49 28.91 -6.52
N THR A 364 0.44 28.31 -5.78
CA THR A 364 1.89 28.50 -5.99
C THR A 364 2.29 28.17 -7.43
N GLY A 365 3.08 29.03 -8.05
CA GLY A 365 3.54 28.90 -9.43
C GLY A 365 2.51 29.35 -10.49
N ALA A 366 1.27 29.66 -10.11
CA ALA A 366 0.23 30.02 -11.09
C ALA A 366 0.57 31.31 -11.84
N LYS A 367 1.13 32.31 -11.16
CA LYS A 367 1.49 33.58 -11.76
C LYS A 367 2.60 33.43 -12.81
N GLU A 368 3.65 32.70 -12.45
CA GLU A 368 4.79 32.43 -13.32
C GLU A 368 4.39 31.62 -14.55
N ILE A 369 3.57 30.57 -14.34
CA ILE A 369 3.08 29.69 -15.41
C ILE A 369 2.19 30.47 -16.39
N MET A 370 1.21 31.24 -15.90
CA MET A 370 0.32 32.02 -16.76
C MET A 370 1.05 33.12 -17.49
N HIS A 371 2.02 33.79 -16.84
CA HIS A 371 2.84 34.81 -17.45
C HIS A 371 3.76 34.26 -18.57
N ALA A 372 4.23 33.02 -18.48
CA ALA A 372 4.97 32.33 -19.55
C ALA A 372 4.14 32.18 -20.84
N PHE A 373 2.82 32.30 -20.74
CA PHE A 373 1.86 32.28 -21.86
C PHE A 373 1.26 33.67 -22.14
N ALA A 374 1.85 34.76 -21.65
CA ALA A 374 1.35 36.12 -21.79
C ALA A 374 -0.08 36.35 -21.25
N ALA A 375 -0.58 35.47 -20.40
CA ALA A 375 -1.88 35.59 -19.74
C ALA A 375 -1.73 36.26 -18.36
N GLU A 376 -2.76 37.00 -17.96
CA GLU A 376 -2.81 37.71 -16.69
C GLU A 376 -3.58 36.90 -15.63
N ILE A 377 -3.02 36.85 -14.41
CA ILE A 377 -3.71 36.31 -13.25
C ILE A 377 -3.45 37.20 -12.04
N THR A 378 -4.50 37.56 -11.31
CA THR A 378 -4.42 38.47 -10.15
C THR A 378 -5.35 38.02 -9.04
N SER A 379 -4.98 38.27 -7.78
CA SER A 379 -5.84 38.12 -6.59
C SER A 379 -6.19 39.46 -6.00
N GLU A 380 -7.35 39.55 -5.35
CA GLU A 380 -7.85 40.83 -4.80
C GLU A 380 -7.02 41.32 -3.61
N GLU A 381 -6.44 40.47 -2.78
CA GLU A 381 -5.93 40.85 -1.45
C GLU A 381 -4.48 40.40 -1.11
N SER A 382 -3.76 39.71 -1.97
CA SER A 382 -2.42 39.20 -1.59
C SER A 382 -1.37 39.21 -2.70
N SER A 383 -0.10 39.18 -2.31
CA SER A 383 1.03 38.94 -3.22
C SER A 383 1.00 37.53 -3.83
N ASP A 384 0.35 36.58 -3.12
CA ASP A 384 0.16 35.20 -3.55
C ASP A 384 -1.19 35.04 -4.24
N ILE A 385 -1.21 34.32 -5.34
CA ILE A 385 -2.46 34.00 -6.04
C ILE A 385 -3.32 33.05 -5.18
N ARG A 386 -4.52 33.50 -4.85
CA ARG A 386 -5.56 32.76 -4.11
C ARG A 386 -6.93 33.06 -4.68
N VAL A 387 -7.88 32.21 -4.39
CA VAL A 387 -9.30 32.46 -4.69
C VAL A 387 -9.87 33.42 -3.64
N PRO A 388 -10.61 34.48 -4.01
CA PRO A 388 -11.05 34.85 -5.37
C PRO A 388 -9.91 35.47 -6.20
N LEU A 389 -9.94 35.16 -7.51
CA LEU A 389 -8.93 35.63 -8.45
C LEU A 389 -9.54 35.99 -9.81
N MET A 390 -8.82 36.76 -10.60
CA MET A 390 -9.15 37.12 -11.97
C MET A 390 -8.14 36.52 -12.94
N VAL A 391 -8.65 35.97 -14.06
CA VAL A 391 -7.82 35.43 -15.14
C VAL A 391 -8.20 36.12 -16.44
N LYS A 392 -7.21 36.49 -17.26
CA LYS A 392 -7.40 37.09 -18.57
C LYS A 392 -6.37 36.55 -19.55
N GLY A 393 -6.86 36.08 -20.68
CA GLY A 393 -6.07 35.53 -21.77
C GLY A 393 -6.06 36.44 -23.02
N PRO A 394 -5.81 35.88 -24.21
CA PRO A 394 -5.60 34.46 -24.48
C PRO A 394 -4.19 33.98 -24.12
N LEU A 395 -3.99 32.62 -24.11
CA LEU A 395 -2.67 32.02 -24.02
C LEU A 395 -1.93 32.23 -25.35
N ASP A 396 -0.80 32.92 -25.33
CA ASP A 396 -0.03 33.25 -26.52
C ASP A 396 1.45 32.88 -26.39
N ALA A 397 1.78 31.64 -26.72
CA ALA A 397 3.16 31.15 -26.80
C ALA A 397 3.29 30.02 -27.82
N THR A 398 4.34 30.07 -28.64
CA THR A 398 4.76 28.92 -29.49
C THR A 398 5.72 27.98 -28.76
N ARG A 399 6.44 28.52 -27.76
CA ARG A 399 7.30 27.80 -26.83
C ARG A 399 7.19 28.44 -25.45
N ALA A 400 6.97 27.66 -24.43
CA ALA A 400 6.96 28.09 -23.05
C ALA A 400 7.71 27.08 -22.17
N GLU A 401 8.45 27.59 -21.20
CA GLU A 401 9.18 26.82 -20.21
C GLU A 401 8.63 27.15 -18.83
N VAL A 402 8.24 26.12 -18.08
CA VAL A 402 7.59 26.25 -16.78
C VAL A 402 8.15 25.26 -15.78
N SER A 403 8.07 25.58 -14.48
CA SER A 403 8.43 24.64 -13.42
C SER A 403 7.24 23.74 -13.08
N GLY A 404 7.48 22.42 -13.05
CA GLY A 404 6.53 21.41 -12.60
C GLY A 404 6.63 21.08 -11.10
N LYS A 405 7.53 21.70 -10.35
CA LYS A 405 7.81 21.40 -8.94
C LYS A 405 6.59 21.54 -8.00
N HIS A 406 5.64 22.38 -8.37
CA HIS A 406 4.41 22.59 -7.58
C HIS A 406 3.28 21.62 -7.92
N GLY A 407 3.48 20.71 -8.87
CA GLY A 407 2.58 19.63 -9.26
C GLY A 407 2.00 19.75 -10.67
N SER A 408 1.20 18.75 -11.03
CA SER A 408 0.71 18.54 -12.40
C SER A 408 -0.59 19.30 -12.76
N GLN A 409 -1.28 19.92 -11.79
CA GLN A 409 -2.66 20.37 -11.99
C GLN A 409 -2.79 21.55 -12.98
N LEU A 410 -1.93 22.57 -12.85
CA LEU A 410 -1.87 23.68 -13.82
C LEU A 410 -1.38 23.22 -15.19
N ILE A 411 -0.41 22.29 -15.21
CA ILE A 411 0.09 21.68 -16.44
C ILE A 411 -1.04 20.93 -17.14
N SER A 412 -1.85 20.15 -16.40
CA SER A 412 -3.04 19.50 -16.93
C SER A 412 -4.01 20.50 -17.59
N GLY A 413 -4.25 21.62 -16.92
CA GLY A 413 -5.09 22.68 -17.46
C GLY A 413 -4.52 23.30 -18.75
N LEU A 414 -3.18 23.53 -18.82
CA LEU A 414 -2.53 24.00 -20.05
C LEU A 414 -2.67 22.98 -21.18
N LEU A 415 -2.46 21.68 -20.92
CA LEU A 415 -2.61 20.63 -21.92
C LEU A 415 -4.04 20.52 -22.44
N MET A 416 -5.04 20.83 -21.60
CA MET A 416 -6.45 20.90 -22.02
C MET A 416 -6.80 22.19 -22.76
N ALA A 417 -6.14 23.32 -22.49
CA ALA A 417 -6.39 24.62 -23.07
C ALA A 417 -5.72 24.83 -24.44
N LEU A 418 -4.46 24.42 -24.57
CA LEU A 418 -3.61 24.68 -25.75
C LEU A 418 -4.16 24.10 -27.07
N PRO A 419 -4.93 23.01 -27.12
CA PRO A 419 -5.58 22.55 -28.36
C PRO A 419 -6.45 23.62 -29.03
N PHE A 420 -7.06 24.54 -28.26
CA PHE A 420 -7.87 25.63 -28.77
C PHE A 420 -7.07 26.82 -29.31
N SER A 421 -5.77 26.89 -29.00
CA SER A 421 -4.89 27.93 -29.54
C SER A 421 -4.81 27.87 -31.06
N GLN A 422 -4.63 29.04 -31.73
CA GLN A 422 -4.37 29.07 -33.16
C GLN A 422 -2.92 28.67 -33.50
N LYS A 423 -2.02 28.62 -32.53
CA LYS A 423 -0.60 28.31 -32.68
C LYS A 423 -0.26 26.92 -32.18
N ASN A 424 0.70 26.26 -32.83
CA ASN A 424 1.33 25.07 -32.25
C ASN A 424 2.23 25.51 -31.10
N THR A 425 2.20 24.77 -30.00
CA THR A 425 2.96 25.10 -28.79
C THR A 425 3.85 23.94 -28.35
N SER A 426 5.09 24.24 -28.03
CA SER A 426 6.01 23.36 -27.30
C SER A 426 6.06 23.81 -25.84
N LEU A 427 5.49 23.04 -24.94
CA LEU A 427 5.51 23.26 -23.51
C LEU A 427 6.61 22.40 -22.88
N ILE A 428 7.59 23.03 -22.25
CA ILE A 428 8.70 22.38 -21.55
C ILE A 428 8.44 22.53 -20.06
N VAL A 429 8.39 21.39 -19.36
CA VAL A 429 8.15 21.33 -17.92
C VAL A 429 9.40 20.83 -17.23
N HIS A 430 10.07 21.71 -16.49
CA HIS A 430 11.24 21.36 -15.68
C HIS A 430 10.82 20.86 -14.32
N GLU A 431 11.58 19.92 -13.77
CA GLU A 431 11.35 19.31 -12.44
C GLU A 431 9.89 18.81 -12.27
N PRO A 432 9.36 17.99 -13.20
CA PRO A 432 7.96 17.57 -13.15
C PRO A 432 7.71 16.73 -11.91
N LYS A 433 6.60 17.03 -11.22
CA LYS A 433 6.08 16.24 -10.08
C LYS A 433 4.66 15.79 -10.35
N SER A 434 4.28 14.66 -9.74
CA SER A 434 2.97 14.03 -9.97
C SER A 434 2.76 13.71 -11.48
N ILE A 435 3.79 13.18 -12.12
CA ILE A 435 3.82 12.81 -13.55
C ILE A 435 2.65 11.91 -13.95
N PRO A 436 2.27 10.86 -13.17
CA PRO A 436 1.13 10.01 -13.50
C PRO A 436 -0.16 10.78 -13.78
N TYR A 437 -0.43 11.86 -13.05
CA TYR A 437 -1.62 12.70 -13.29
C TYR A 437 -1.55 13.52 -14.58
N MET A 438 -0.35 13.79 -15.12
CA MET A 438 -0.21 14.35 -16.47
C MET A 438 -0.58 13.29 -17.52
N PHE A 439 -0.19 12.04 -17.30
CA PHE A 439 -0.56 10.92 -18.18
C PHE A 439 -2.06 10.65 -18.16
N ILE A 440 -2.75 10.72 -17.00
CA ILE A 440 -4.22 10.67 -16.92
C ILE A 440 -4.83 11.79 -17.82
N THR A 441 -4.26 13.00 -17.79
CA THR A 441 -4.72 14.09 -18.64
C THR A 441 -4.54 13.76 -20.12
N LEU A 442 -3.37 13.22 -20.51
CA LEU A 442 -3.12 12.80 -21.91
C LEU A 442 -4.04 11.68 -22.35
N GLU A 443 -4.36 10.74 -21.48
CA GLU A 443 -5.31 9.66 -21.77
C GLU A 443 -6.71 10.21 -22.02
N VAL A 444 -7.22 11.06 -21.13
CA VAL A 444 -8.52 11.72 -21.30
C VAL A 444 -8.52 12.52 -22.61
N LEU A 445 -7.50 13.33 -22.88
CA LEU A 445 -7.37 14.08 -24.13
C LEU A 445 -7.43 13.18 -25.36
N LYS A 446 -6.74 12.06 -25.34
CA LYS A 446 -6.73 11.07 -26.41
C LYS A 446 -8.12 10.47 -26.64
N LYS A 447 -8.87 10.14 -25.57
CA LYS A 447 -10.25 9.63 -25.66
C LYS A 447 -11.17 10.65 -26.34
N PHE A 448 -10.98 11.93 -26.04
CA PHE A 448 -11.73 13.03 -26.67
C PHE A 448 -11.14 13.53 -28.01
N GLY A 449 -10.28 12.73 -28.64
CA GLY A 449 -9.75 12.96 -29.97
C GLY A 449 -8.63 14.02 -30.09
N ILE A 450 -8.13 14.51 -28.98
CA ILE A 450 -7.03 15.47 -28.92
C ILE A 450 -5.68 14.72 -28.96
N LYS A 451 -4.76 15.21 -29.77
CA LYS A 451 -3.42 14.66 -29.92
C LYS A 451 -2.37 15.58 -29.31
N VAL A 452 -1.64 15.07 -28.36
CA VAL A 452 -0.48 15.72 -27.71
C VAL A 452 0.70 14.77 -27.80
N GLY A 453 1.81 15.24 -28.40
CA GLY A 453 3.07 14.50 -28.33
C GLY A 453 3.76 14.81 -27.01
N ASN A 454 4.41 13.81 -26.43
CA ASN A 454 5.21 13.99 -25.21
C ASN A 454 6.53 13.25 -25.31
N ASP A 455 7.60 13.87 -24.84
CA ASP A 455 8.91 13.30 -24.66
C ASP A 455 9.31 13.48 -23.19
N MET A 456 9.91 12.45 -22.57
CA MET A 456 10.52 12.53 -21.25
C MET A 456 12.03 12.57 -21.39
N LEU A 457 12.67 13.44 -20.62
CA LEU A 457 14.11 13.62 -20.60
C LEU A 457 14.61 13.49 -19.16
N GLY A 458 15.79 12.91 -19.00
CA GLY A 458 16.42 12.73 -17.69
C GLY A 458 17.93 12.59 -17.81
N GLY A 459 18.56 12.49 -16.66
CA GLY A 459 19.99 12.25 -16.56
C GLY A 459 20.39 10.82 -16.97
N ARG A 460 21.60 10.43 -16.60
CA ARG A 460 22.14 9.10 -16.90
C ARG A 460 21.27 7.97 -16.30
N ASP A 461 20.83 8.13 -15.07
CA ASP A 461 20.01 7.12 -14.37
C ASP A 461 18.66 6.89 -15.06
N PHE A 462 18.03 7.96 -15.59
CA PHE A 462 16.82 7.85 -16.41
C PHE A 462 17.04 7.01 -17.67
N ILE A 463 18.19 7.21 -18.34
CA ILE A 463 18.53 6.47 -19.56
C ILE A 463 18.87 5.01 -19.23
N GLU A 464 19.60 4.74 -18.16
CA GLU A 464 19.99 3.42 -17.71
C GLU A 464 18.81 2.59 -17.16
N SER A 465 17.76 3.25 -16.67
CA SER A 465 16.51 2.62 -16.18
C SER A 465 15.48 2.31 -17.27
N ASP A 466 15.84 2.46 -18.55
CA ASP A 466 14.90 2.33 -19.68
C ASP A 466 13.71 3.31 -19.61
N GLY A 467 13.93 4.48 -19.03
CA GLY A 467 12.96 5.58 -19.02
C GLY A 467 12.01 5.55 -17.81
N ASP A 468 12.46 5.11 -16.66
CA ASP A 468 11.70 5.24 -15.42
C ASP A 468 11.27 6.69 -15.20
N TRP A 469 9.98 6.94 -15.31
CA TRP A 469 9.39 8.28 -15.22
C TRP A 469 9.68 8.96 -13.86
N SER A 470 9.95 8.22 -12.79
CA SER A 470 10.31 8.78 -11.49
C SER A 470 11.64 9.56 -11.51
N LEU A 471 12.52 9.19 -12.44
CA LEU A 471 13.82 9.80 -12.67
C LEU A 471 13.80 10.90 -13.75
N CYS A 472 12.60 11.23 -14.27
CA CYS A 472 12.41 12.26 -15.28
C CYS A 472 12.67 13.66 -14.70
N THR A 473 13.54 14.43 -15.33
CA THR A 473 13.87 15.81 -14.92
C THR A 473 13.20 16.87 -15.78
N GLU A 474 12.74 16.51 -16.98
CA GLU A 474 12.10 17.40 -17.91
C GLU A 474 11.08 16.65 -18.78
N MET A 475 9.89 17.24 -18.99
CA MET A 475 8.90 16.76 -19.95
C MET A 475 8.65 17.80 -21.02
N VAL A 476 8.61 17.37 -22.28
CA VAL A 476 8.33 18.23 -23.43
C VAL A 476 7.01 17.81 -24.08
N PHE A 477 6.01 18.67 -24.03
CA PHE A 477 4.72 18.44 -24.67
C PHE A 477 4.62 19.23 -25.96
N LYS A 478 4.23 18.57 -27.06
CA LYS A 478 4.02 19.15 -28.39
C LYS A 478 2.53 19.18 -28.68
N VAL A 479 1.92 20.35 -28.54
CA VAL A 479 0.48 20.53 -28.74
C VAL A 479 0.24 21.25 -30.07
N LYS A 480 -0.49 20.58 -30.97
CA LYS A 480 -0.94 21.21 -32.21
C LYS A 480 -2.18 22.07 -31.88
N GLY A 481 -2.15 23.33 -32.31
CA GLY A 481 -3.31 24.24 -32.21
C GLY A 481 -4.41 23.91 -33.21
N GLY A 482 -5.57 24.53 -33.01
CA GLY A 482 -6.75 24.37 -33.88
C GLY A 482 -7.43 23.01 -33.79
N GLN A 483 -7.17 22.23 -32.72
CA GLN A 483 -7.89 20.99 -32.46
C GLN A 483 -9.22 21.27 -31.77
N ARG A 484 -10.17 20.33 -31.94
CA ARG A 484 -11.49 20.37 -31.29
C ARG A 484 -11.74 19.03 -30.59
N TYR A 485 -12.30 19.09 -29.38
CA TYR A 485 -12.71 17.90 -28.63
C TYR A 485 -13.92 17.26 -29.33
N LYS A 486 -13.91 15.93 -29.34
CA LYS A 486 -15.01 15.12 -29.87
C LYS A 486 -15.70 14.41 -28.72
N ALA A 487 -17.00 14.25 -28.79
CA ALA A 487 -17.72 13.45 -27.82
C ALA A 487 -17.13 12.04 -27.68
N ALA A 488 -17.18 11.50 -26.49
CA ALA A 488 -16.59 10.20 -26.18
C ALA A 488 -17.42 9.43 -25.15
N ASP A 489 -17.40 8.11 -25.31
CA ASP A 489 -17.95 7.18 -24.34
C ASP A 489 -16.79 6.57 -23.54
N LEU A 490 -16.83 6.70 -22.23
CA LEU A 490 -15.82 6.11 -21.37
C LEU A 490 -16.36 5.66 -20.01
N ASP A 491 -15.72 4.64 -19.48
CA ASP A 491 -15.95 4.16 -18.13
C ASP A 491 -15.00 4.89 -17.18
N LEU A 492 -15.55 5.45 -16.10
CA LEU A 492 -14.76 6.05 -15.04
C LEU A 492 -14.18 4.93 -14.16
N GLU A 493 -12.88 4.94 -13.98
CA GLU A 493 -12.19 3.97 -13.15
C GLU A 493 -12.35 4.27 -11.65
N GLY A 494 -12.19 3.25 -10.78
CA GLY A 494 -12.27 3.41 -9.34
C GLY A 494 -11.11 4.22 -8.76
N ASP A 495 -11.35 4.81 -7.59
CA ASP A 495 -10.41 5.70 -6.89
C ASP A 495 -9.44 4.90 -6.03
N TRP A 496 -8.16 4.80 -6.44
CA TRP A 496 -7.11 4.13 -5.71
C TRP A 496 -6.76 4.81 -4.37
N SER A 497 -6.94 6.13 -4.26
CA SER A 497 -6.74 6.81 -2.97
C SER A 497 -7.83 6.43 -1.94
N ALA A 498 -9.07 6.20 -2.40
CA ALA A 498 -10.14 5.70 -1.55
C ALA A 498 -9.89 4.24 -1.15
N ALA A 499 -9.54 3.39 -2.14
CA ALA A 499 -9.25 1.97 -1.95
C ALA A 499 -8.13 1.72 -0.94
N ALA A 500 -7.09 2.55 -0.93
CA ALA A 500 -5.95 2.41 -0.03
C ALA A 500 -6.35 2.30 1.45
N ASN A 501 -7.44 2.96 1.87
CA ASN A 501 -7.92 2.89 3.25
C ASN A 501 -8.46 1.51 3.59
N PHE A 502 -9.21 0.89 2.69
CA PHE A 502 -9.75 -0.47 2.86
C PHE A 502 -8.65 -1.52 2.76
N LEU A 503 -7.70 -1.34 1.83
CA LEU A 503 -6.55 -2.22 1.68
C LEU A 503 -5.68 -2.24 2.94
N VAL A 504 -5.40 -1.07 3.52
CA VAL A 504 -4.64 -0.99 4.79
C VAL A 504 -5.45 -1.57 5.95
N ALA A 505 -6.76 -1.30 6.03
CA ALA A 505 -7.61 -1.88 7.07
C ALA A 505 -7.60 -3.41 7.00
N GLY A 506 -7.74 -4.01 5.82
CA GLY A 506 -7.66 -5.45 5.62
C GLY A 506 -6.29 -6.02 5.97
N ALA A 507 -5.21 -5.39 5.51
CA ALA A 507 -3.84 -5.86 5.75
C ALA A 507 -3.45 -5.88 7.23
N VAL A 508 -3.98 -4.94 8.03
CA VAL A 508 -3.63 -4.80 9.46
C VAL A 508 -4.65 -5.49 10.36
N PHE A 509 -5.95 -5.31 10.10
CA PHE A 509 -7.01 -5.62 11.06
C PHE A 509 -7.93 -6.77 10.66
N GLY A 510 -7.84 -7.29 9.42
CA GLY A 510 -8.75 -8.36 9.02
C GLY A 510 -8.59 -8.79 7.57
N LYS A 511 -9.68 -8.68 6.81
CA LYS A 511 -9.76 -8.99 5.38
C LYS A 511 -10.59 -7.93 4.67
N ALA A 512 -10.22 -7.57 3.45
CA ALA A 512 -11.03 -6.72 2.58
C ALA A 512 -11.03 -7.27 1.15
N GLU A 513 -12.19 -7.24 0.51
CA GLU A 513 -12.37 -7.49 -0.91
C GLU A 513 -12.85 -6.22 -1.60
N ILE A 514 -12.15 -5.79 -2.65
CA ILE A 514 -12.37 -4.49 -3.29
C ILE A 514 -12.62 -4.69 -4.78
N GLN A 515 -13.63 -4.01 -5.28
CA GLN A 515 -14.04 -4.03 -6.69
C GLN A 515 -14.01 -2.64 -7.33
N GLY A 516 -14.04 -2.62 -8.67
CA GLY A 516 -14.13 -1.40 -9.47
C GLY A 516 -12.80 -0.71 -9.75
N LEU A 517 -11.70 -1.31 -9.35
CA LEU A 517 -10.35 -0.81 -9.61
C LEU A 517 -9.79 -1.34 -10.94
N ASP A 518 -8.99 -0.52 -11.60
CA ASP A 518 -8.20 -0.90 -12.76
C ASP A 518 -6.73 -1.01 -12.32
N THR A 519 -6.15 -2.20 -12.39
CA THR A 519 -4.76 -2.45 -12.00
C THR A 519 -3.75 -1.97 -13.04
N THR A 520 -4.22 -1.54 -14.19
CA THR A 520 -3.41 -0.86 -15.23
C THR A 520 -3.54 0.66 -15.17
N SER A 521 -4.24 1.18 -14.15
CA SER A 521 -4.51 2.60 -13.96
C SER A 521 -3.23 3.44 -13.89
N LEU A 522 -3.32 4.64 -14.46
CA LEU A 522 -2.29 5.66 -14.35
C LEU A 522 -2.39 6.49 -13.05
N GLN A 523 -3.28 6.15 -12.12
CA GLN A 523 -3.35 6.83 -10.82
C GLN A 523 -2.08 6.53 -10.02
N ALA A 524 -1.40 7.60 -9.54
CA ALA A 524 -0.19 7.43 -8.73
C ALA A 524 -0.41 6.62 -7.47
N ASP A 525 -1.64 6.67 -6.93
CA ASP A 525 -2.02 5.99 -5.69
C ASP A 525 -2.17 4.46 -5.86
N LEU A 526 -2.07 3.93 -7.10
CA LEU A 526 -1.86 2.50 -7.36
C LEU A 526 -0.61 1.96 -6.64
N SER A 527 0.37 2.82 -6.36
CA SER A 527 1.57 2.47 -5.60
C SER A 527 1.29 1.90 -4.20
N ILE A 528 0.05 2.02 -3.69
CA ILE A 528 -0.35 1.34 -2.46
C ILE A 528 -0.16 -0.18 -2.55
N MET A 529 -0.32 -0.76 -3.75
CA MET A 529 -0.10 -2.21 -3.97
C MET A 529 1.37 -2.58 -3.69
N ASP A 530 2.31 -1.81 -4.26
CA ASP A 530 3.74 -2.04 -4.06
C ASP A 530 4.13 -1.82 -2.59
N ILE A 531 3.60 -0.75 -1.96
CA ILE A 531 3.85 -0.45 -0.54
C ILE A 531 3.37 -1.59 0.36
N LEU A 532 2.19 -2.14 0.10
CA LEU A 532 1.64 -3.27 0.86
C LEU A 532 2.45 -4.55 0.63
N MET A 533 2.90 -4.82 -0.60
CA MET A 533 3.77 -5.95 -0.90
C MET A 533 5.13 -5.82 -0.19
N ASP A 534 5.75 -4.65 -0.21
CA ASP A 534 7.00 -4.36 0.49
C ASP A 534 6.85 -4.51 2.01
N ALA A 535 5.71 -4.07 2.56
CA ALA A 535 5.36 -4.28 3.95
C ALA A 535 5.06 -5.76 4.29
N GLY A 536 4.91 -6.62 3.29
CA GLY A 536 4.65 -8.06 3.48
C GLY A 536 3.18 -8.44 3.58
N ALA A 537 2.25 -7.58 3.15
CA ALA A 537 0.83 -7.90 3.13
C ALA A 537 0.51 -9.09 2.19
N SER A 538 -0.55 -9.82 2.52
CA SER A 538 -1.10 -10.86 1.65
C SER A 538 -2.14 -10.24 0.73
N LEU A 539 -1.82 -10.23 -0.56
CA LEU A 539 -2.65 -9.67 -1.62
C LEU A 539 -2.92 -10.74 -2.66
N SER A 540 -4.18 -10.85 -3.09
CA SER A 540 -4.56 -11.64 -4.25
C SER A 540 -5.41 -10.80 -5.21
N GLN A 541 -5.29 -11.10 -6.49
CA GLN A 541 -6.06 -10.47 -7.55
C GLN A 541 -6.70 -11.56 -8.39
N LEU A 542 -8.03 -11.50 -8.53
CA LEU A 542 -8.73 -12.37 -9.46
C LEU A 542 -8.51 -11.87 -10.90
N ASP A 543 -8.30 -12.81 -11.83
CA ASP A 543 -8.01 -12.53 -13.23
C ASP A 543 -9.05 -11.64 -13.91
N GLY A 544 -8.58 -10.61 -14.63
CA GLY A 544 -9.36 -9.70 -15.44
C GLY A 544 -8.94 -8.24 -15.25
N ASP A 545 -9.17 -7.39 -16.26
CA ASP A 545 -8.79 -5.95 -16.25
C ASP A 545 -9.45 -5.16 -15.10
N ARG A 546 -10.54 -5.68 -14.52
CA ARG A 546 -11.27 -5.14 -13.38
C ARG A 546 -11.63 -6.23 -12.38
N GLY A 547 -10.66 -7.08 -12.06
CA GLY A 547 -10.82 -8.14 -11.07
C GLY A 547 -10.96 -7.62 -9.64
N ASN A 548 -11.44 -8.48 -8.75
CA ASN A 548 -11.47 -8.19 -7.33
C ASN A 548 -10.05 -8.25 -6.77
N ILE A 549 -9.73 -7.30 -5.90
CA ILE A 549 -8.50 -7.31 -5.12
C ILE A 549 -8.87 -7.72 -3.70
N THR A 550 -8.29 -8.82 -3.24
CA THR A 550 -8.43 -9.26 -1.85
C THR A 550 -7.12 -8.99 -1.11
N VAL A 551 -7.24 -8.41 0.06
CA VAL A 551 -6.14 -8.23 1.01
C VAL A 551 -6.53 -8.84 2.34
N GLN A 552 -5.59 -9.49 3.00
CA GLN A 552 -5.79 -10.02 4.34
C GLN A 552 -4.56 -9.86 5.21
N ARG A 553 -4.75 -9.99 6.51
CA ARG A 553 -3.68 -9.85 7.49
C ARG A 553 -2.46 -10.69 7.14
N ALA A 554 -1.30 -10.10 7.34
CA ALA A 554 -0.01 -10.75 7.20
C ALA A 554 0.97 -10.22 8.26
N PRO A 555 2.10 -10.90 8.50
CA PRO A 555 3.18 -10.34 9.32
C PRO A 555 3.79 -9.13 8.62
N LEU A 556 3.40 -7.93 9.06
CA LEU A 556 3.85 -6.68 8.44
C LEU A 556 5.19 -6.22 9.02
N LYS A 557 6.08 -5.78 8.14
CA LYS A 557 7.40 -5.22 8.45
C LYS A 557 7.53 -3.79 7.94
N ALA A 558 8.47 -3.03 8.51
CA ALA A 558 8.79 -1.69 8.06
C ALA A 558 9.15 -1.65 6.57
N PHE A 559 8.79 -0.54 5.93
CA PHE A 559 9.01 -0.29 4.51
C PHE A 559 9.64 1.08 4.27
N SER A 560 10.22 1.27 3.08
CA SER A 560 10.73 2.56 2.64
C SER A 560 10.14 2.90 1.29
N VAL A 561 9.56 4.11 1.15
CA VAL A 561 8.90 4.54 -0.07
C VAL A 561 9.14 6.02 -0.36
N ASP A 562 9.26 6.38 -1.62
CA ASP A 562 9.12 7.77 -2.10
C ASP A 562 7.67 8.02 -2.54
N ALA A 563 6.90 8.70 -1.70
CA ALA A 563 5.52 9.08 -1.94
C ALA A 563 5.35 10.50 -2.53
N SER A 564 6.42 11.09 -3.08
CA SER A 564 6.38 12.44 -3.68
C SER A 564 5.33 12.57 -4.78
N ASN A 565 5.03 11.48 -5.51
CA ASN A 565 4.05 11.43 -6.60
C ASN A 565 2.64 11.04 -6.15
N CYS A 566 2.48 10.43 -4.96
CA CYS A 566 1.20 10.00 -4.38
C CYS A 566 0.93 10.63 -2.99
N PRO A 567 0.95 11.97 -2.87
CA PRO A 567 0.84 12.65 -1.56
C PRO A 567 -0.51 12.41 -0.86
N ASP A 568 -1.50 11.85 -1.53
CA ASP A 568 -2.80 11.53 -0.95
C ASP A 568 -2.78 10.22 -0.15
N LEU A 569 -1.76 9.38 -0.34
CA LEU A 569 -1.54 8.17 0.44
C LEU A 569 -0.89 8.42 1.81
N PHE A 570 -0.20 9.55 2.02
CA PHE A 570 0.56 9.79 3.25
C PHE A 570 -0.22 9.52 4.55
N PRO A 571 -1.46 10.00 4.73
CA PRO A 571 -2.20 9.74 5.97
C PRO A 571 -2.38 8.25 6.24
N ILE A 572 -2.82 7.49 5.23
CA ILE A 572 -3.12 6.07 5.43
C ILE A 572 -1.86 5.19 5.52
N ILE A 573 -0.80 5.48 4.75
CA ILE A 573 0.45 4.73 4.88
C ILE A 573 1.20 5.04 6.18
N SER A 574 0.94 6.20 6.81
CA SER A 574 1.43 6.51 8.15
C SER A 574 0.74 5.64 9.21
N VAL A 575 -0.55 5.35 9.04
CA VAL A 575 -1.27 4.39 9.88
C VAL A 575 -0.77 2.97 9.65
N LEU A 576 -0.55 2.56 8.39
CA LEU A 576 0.08 1.27 8.06
C LEU A 576 1.43 1.13 8.77
N ALA A 577 2.29 2.15 8.65
CA ALA A 577 3.62 2.17 9.25
C ALA A 577 3.58 1.95 10.78
N ALA A 578 2.58 2.52 11.47
CA ALA A 578 2.41 2.33 12.90
C ALA A 578 2.18 0.86 13.31
N PHE A 579 1.71 0.01 12.39
CA PHE A 579 1.46 -1.42 12.59
C PHE A 579 2.46 -2.35 11.89
N CYS A 580 3.52 -1.80 11.29
CA CYS A 580 4.62 -2.55 10.71
C CYS A 580 5.77 -2.68 11.71
N GLN A 581 6.37 -3.87 11.84
CA GLN A 581 7.51 -4.08 12.73
C GLN A 581 8.73 -3.29 12.24
N GLY A 582 9.27 -2.41 13.09
CA GLY A 582 10.46 -1.61 12.82
C GLY A 582 10.14 -0.16 12.40
N THR A 583 11.11 0.56 11.82
CA THR A 583 10.98 1.96 11.45
C THR A 583 10.75 2.12 9.94
N SER A 584 9.53 2.49 9.56
CA SER A 584 9.20 2.81 8.18
C SER A 584 9.64 4.24 7.82
N ARG A 585 10.07 4.45 6.57
CA ARG A 585 10.58 5.73 6.05
C ARG A 585 9.80 6.16 4.82
N ILE A 586 9.15 7.32 4.88
CA ILE A 586 8.26 7.83 3.83
C ILE A 586 8.80 9.18 3.36
N ALA A 587 9.42 9.21 2.17
CA ALA A 587 9.95 10.43 1.55
C ALA A 587 8.86 11.20 0.79
N GLY A 588 9.04 12.51 0.61
CA GLY A 588 8.11 13.38 -0.12
C GLY A 588 7.26 14.29 0.77
N VAL A 589 7.63 14.48 2.04
CA VAL A 589 6.92 15.32 3.02
C VAL A 589 6.71 16.74 2.54
N GLY A 590 7.68 17.32 1.81
CA GLY A 590 7.59 18.68 1.24
C GLY A 590 6.39 18.90 0.31
N ARG A 591 5.74 17.83 -0.17
CA ARG A 591 4.52 17.90 -0.99
C ARG A 591 3.25 18.15 -0.19
N LEU A 592 3.29 18.07 1.13
CA LEU A 592 2.13 18.04 2.03
C LEU A 592 1.69 19.42 2.53
N ALA A 593 2.56 20.42 2.47
CA ALA A 593 2.32 21.73 3.10
C ALA A 593 1.12 22.53 2.53
N ASN A 594 0.79 22.35 1.25
CA ASN A 594 -0.23 23.11 0.52
C ASN A 594 -1.40 22.25 0.02
N LYS A 595 -1.76 21.23 0.78
CA LYS A 595 -2.95 20.39 0.53
C LYS A 595 -4.19 21.03 1.19
N GLU A 596 -5.22 20.26 1.49
CA GLU A 596 -6.42 20.70 2.22
C GLU A 596 -6.05 21.25 3.62
N SER A 597 -5.04 20.64 4.22
CA SER A 597 -4.36 21.07 5.44
C SER A 597 -2.84 21.07 5.21
N ASN A 598 -2.04 21.53 6.18
CA ASN A 598 -0.65 21.12 6.27
C ASN A 598 -0.61 19.67 6.77
N ARG A 599 -0.71 18.72 5.83
CA ARG A 599 -0.81 17.29 6.16
C ARG A 599 0.40 16.77 6.92
N ALA A 600 1.58 17.31 6.70
CA ALA A 600 2.79 16.89 7.42
C ALA A 600 2.61 17.12 8.93
N GLU A 601 2.19 18.33 9.32
CA GLU A 601 1.90 18.63 10.71
C GLU A 601 0.72 17.83 11.26
N ALA A 602 -0.36 17.68 10.47
CA ALA A 602 -1.54 16.93 10.87
C ALA A 602 -1.23 15.45 11.14
N ILE A 603 -0.42 14.81 10.30
CA ILE A 603 0.01 13.42 10.45
C ILE A 603 0.90 13.28 11.70
N LEU A 604 1.88 14.15 11.87
CA LEU A 604 2.78 14.09 13.02
C LEU A 604 2.02 14.29 14.34
N GLU A 605 1.09 15.25 14.39
CA GLU A 605 0.20 15.48 15.53
C GLU A 605 -0.67 14.24 15.81
N MET A 606 -1.30 13.67 14.79
CA MET A 606 -2.11 12.46 14.87
C MET A 606 -1.31 11.29 15.46
N LEU A 607 -0.14 10.97 14.90
CA LEU A 607 0.71 9.88 15.36
C LEU A 607 1.19 10.08 16.78
N THR A 608 1.64 11.31 17.12
CA THR A 608 2.10 11.65 18.48
C THR A 608 0.98 11.48 19.49
N GLN A 609 -0.23 11.97 19.19
CA GLN A 609 -1.39 11.85 20.06
C GLN A 609 -1.82 10.38 20.23
N MET A 610 -1.68 9.56 19.19
CA MET A 610 -1.91 8.11 19.23
C MET A 610 -0.85 7.33 20.02
N GLY A 611 0.22 7.99 20.47
CA GLY A 611 1.34 7.34 21.17
C GLY A 611 2.29 6.60 20.25
N VAL A 612 2.35 6.99 18.97
CA VAL A 612 3.29 6.45 17.96
C VAL A 612 4.49 7.38 17.87
N ALA A 613 5.69 6.84 18.02
CA ALA A 613 6.93 7.58 17.82
C ALA A 613 7.12 7.87 16.31
N ALA A 614 7.16 9.15 15.97
CA ALA A 614 7.36 9.58 14.60
C ALA A 614 8.13 10.91 14.58
N ASP A 615 8.92 11.11 13.55
CA ASP A 615 9.71 12.32 13.33
C ASP A 615 9.83 12.66 11.85
N ILE A 616 10.01 13.94 11.55
CA ILE A 616 10.25 14.44 10.19
C ILE A 616 11.64 15.04 10.14
N GLU A 617 12.54 14.39 9.40
CA GLU A 617 13.87 14.88 9.12
C GLU A 617 14.03 15.20 7.62
N GLY A 618 14.19 16.50 7.30
CA GLY A 618 14.23 16.97 5.92
C GLY A 618 12.93 16.67 5.16
N ASP A 619 12.98 15.80 4.17
CA ASP A 619 11.84 15.41 3.32
C ASP A 619 11.29 14.01 3.67
N VAL A 620 11.72 13.43 4.79
CA VAL A 620 11.38 12.05 5.19
C VAL A 620 10.62 12.04 6.52
N LEU A 621 9.44 11.39 6.54
CA LEU A 621 8.74 10.99 7.74
C LEU A 621 9.21 9.59 8.15
N SER A 622 9.71 9.46 9.37
CA SER A 622 10.05 8.19 10.00
C SER A 622 8.99 7.82 11.03
N VAL A 623 8.50 6.59 10.98
CA VAL A 623 7.46 6.09 11.90
C VAL A 623 7.93 4.78 12.51
N GLU A 624 8.03 4.71 13.84
CA GLU A 624 8.33 3.49 14.57
C GLU A 624 7.05 2.68 14.78
N GLY A 625 7.00 1.49 14.20
CA GLY A 625 5.83 0.63 14.19
C GLY A 625 6.01 -0.67 14.97
N TYR A 626 4.88 -1.18 15.46
CA TYR A 626 4.78 -2.45 16.17
C TYR A 626 3.56 -3.21 15.66
N THR A 627 3.70 -4.51 15.44
CA THR A 627 2.58 -5.33 14.97
C THR A 627 1.38 -5.28 15.94
N LEU A 628 0.19 -5.56 15.42
CA LEU A 628 -1.03 -5.64 16.24
C LEU A 628 -0.86 -6.61 17.42
N ALA A 629 -0.22 -7.76 17.20
CA ALA A 629 0.03 -8.74 18.26
C ALA A 629 0.94 -8.18 19.38
N GLN A 630 1.99 -7.44 19.04
CA GLN A 630 2.85 -6.79 20.02
C GLN A 630 2.05 -5.79 20.87
N ARG A 631 1.24 -4.95 20.21
CA ARG A 631 0.43 -3.92 20.89
C ARG A 631 -0.61 -4.53 21.83
N LEU A 632 -1.19 -5.67 21.47
CA LEU A 632 -2.18 -6.38 22.30
C LEU A 632 -1.53 -7.11 23.48
N LEU A 633 -0.33 -7.66 23.32
CA LEU A 633 0.37 -8.39 24.37
C LEU A 633 1.05 -7.47 25.40
N ASN A 634 1.24 -6.19 25.10
CA ASN A 634 1.94 -5.26 25.98
C ASN A 634 1.26 -5.08 27.37
N PRO A 635 -0.04 -4.79 27.49
CA PRO A 635 -0.70 -4.63 28.79
C PRO A 635 -0.60 -5.87 29.68
N VAL A 636 -0.61 -7.06 29.07
CA VAL A 636 -0.45 -8.34 29.78
C VAL A 636 0.95 -8.47 30.37
N ALA A 637 1.95 -7.98 29.67
CA ALA A 637 3.34 -7.99 30.11
C ALA A 637 3.58 -7.04 31.27
N GLU A 638 3.09 -5.82 31.19
CA GLU A 638 3.20 -4.81 32.24
C GLU A 638 2.52 -5.29 33.53
N ALA A 639 1.32 -5.87 33.40
CA ALA A 639 0.59 -6.45 34.52
C ALA A 639 1.36 -7.62 35.20
N ALA A 640 2.19 -8.33 34.44
CA ALA A 640 3.06 -9.39 34.92
C ALA A 640 4.42 -8.88 35.45
N GLY A 641 4.65 -7.55 35.47
CA GLY A 641 5.90 -6.94 35.90
C GLY A 641 7.07 -7.15 34.95
N ARG A 642 6.80 -7.45 33.67
CA ARG A 642 7.81 -7.65 32.62
C ARG A 642 7.94 -6.38 31.78
N PRO A 643 9.15 -5.88 31.51
CA PRO A 643 9.33 -4.75 30.62
C PRO A 643 8.83 -5.09 29.22
N SER A 644 8.04 -4.18 28.64
CA SER A 644 7.66 -4.23 27.23
C SER A 644 8.22 -3.01 26.52
N GLU A 645 8.74 -3.20 25.33
CA GLU A 645 9.24 -2.12 24.48
C GLU A 645 8.12 -1.58 23.56
N ALA A 646 7.15 -2.42 23.23
CA ALA A 646 6.03 -2.02 22.39
C ALA A 646 5.02 -1.18 23.19
N PRO A 647 4.53 -0.05 22.65
CA PRO A 647 3.38 0.62 23.20
C PRO A 647 2.14 -0.27 23.08
N GLY A 648 1.07 0.00 23.87
CA GLY A 648 -0.23 -0.64 23.71
C GLY A 648 -0.90 -0.29 22.38
N LEU A 649 -2.21 -0.55 22.27
CA LEU A 649 -3.03 -0.08 21.17
C LEU A 649 -2.93 1.44 21.00
N LEU A 650 -3.29 1.94 19.84
CA LEU A 650 -3.33 3.39 19.58
C LEU A 650 -4.25 4.06 20.59
N LYS A 651 -3.90 5.25 21.07
CA LYS A 651 -4.71 5.95 22.06
C LYS A 651 -5.99 6.47 21.43
N GLY A 652 -7.14 6.10 22.03
CA GLY A 652 -8.43 6.71 21.74
C GLY A 652 -8.47 8.18 22.19
N GLY A 653 -9.49 8.93 21.75
CA GLY A 653 -9.65 10.32 22.12
C GLY A 653 -10.30 11.18 21.06
N LYS A 654 -10.13 12.51 21.20
CA LYS A 654 -10.63 13.50 20.24
C LYS A 654 -9.50 13.92 19.32
N TYR A 655 -9.73 13.79 18.02
CA TYR A 655 -8.76 14.10 16.96
C TYR A 655 -9.31 15.17 16.03
N THR A 656 -8.43 15.99 15.47
CA THR A 656 -8.80 16.96 14.46
C THR A 656 -8.47 16.42 13.06
N SER A 657 -9.46 16.51 12.18
CA SER A 657 -9.26 16.25 10.75
C SER A 657 -8.58 17.42 10.02
N ARG A 658 -8.58 18.61 10.65
CA ARG A 658 -8.19 19.88 10.02
C ARG A 658 -8.96 20.12 8.70
N HIS A 659 -10.21 19.68 8.62
CA HIS A 659 -11.08 19.72 7.42
C HIS A 659 -10.50 18.97 6.21
N ASP A 660 -9.65 17.97 6.45
CA ASP A 660 -9.03 17.16 5.40
C ASP A 660 -9.65 15.76 5.39
N HIS A 661 -10.37 15.45 4.30
CA HIS A 661 -11.05 14.17 4.12
C HIS A 661 -10.12 12.97 4.18
N ARG A 662 -8.83 13.10 3.77
CA ARG A 662 -7.84 12.01 3.84
C ARG A 662 -7.44 11.73 5.30
N MET A 663 -7.40 12.76 6.15
CA MET A 663 -7.16 12.59 7.58
C MET A 663 -8.35 11.89 8.25
N VAL A 664 -9.60 12.22 7.89
CA VAL A 664 -10.79 11.52 8.41
C VAL A 664 -10.72 10.03 8.09
N MET A 665 -10.43 9.66 6.83
CA MET A 665 -10.35 8.26 6.41
C MET A 665 -9.26 7.50 7.17
N ALA A 666 -8.06 8.08 7.29
CA ALA A 666 -6.95 7.47 8.02
C ALA A 666 -7.26 7.31 9.52
N LEU A 667 -7.89 8.31 10.16
CA LEU A 667 -8.33 8.25 11.55
C LEU A 667 -9.37 7.15 11.79
N LYS A 668 -10.30 6.93 10.85
CA LYS A 668 -11.27 5.84 10.91
C LYS A 668 -10.60 4.47 10.81
N VAL A 669 -9.61 4.31 9.93
CA VAL A 669 -8.83 3.07 9.87
C VAL A 669 -8.04 2.88 11.16
N ALA A 670 -7.37 3.93 11.67
CA ALA A 670 -6.63 3.86 12.93
C ALA A 670 -7.53 3.48 14.13
N SER A 671 -8.81 3.86 14.11
CA SER A 671 -9.76 3.53 15.20
C SER A 671 -9.97 2.02 15.37
N LEU A 672 -9.74 1.21 14.35
CA LEU A 672 -9.80 -0.25 14.45
C LEU A 672 -8.74 -0.82 15.41
N GLY A 673 -7.62 -0.14 15.57
CA GLY A 673 -6.51 -0.54 16.44
C GLY A 673 -6.34 0.36 17.68
N ALA A 674 -7.38 1.06 18.09
CA ALA A 674 -7.34 1.98 19.25
C ALA A 674 -7.82 1.31 20.55
N ASP A 675 -7.32 1.80 21.69
CA ASP A 675 -7.69 1.36 23.03
C ASP A 675 -9.04 1.93 23.53
N GLY A 676 -9.63 2.84 22.77
CA GLY A 676 -10.91 3.48 23.02
C GLY A 676 -11.45 4.22 21.81
N PRO A 677 -12.65 4.82 21.92
CA PRO A 677 -13.27 5.52 20.79
C PRO A 677 -12.42 6.67 20.27
N ILE A 678 -12.27 6.76 18.94
CA ILE A 678 -11.74 7.94 18.25
C ILE A 678 -12.91 8.80 17.77
N THR A 679 -12.98 10.03 18.27
CA THR A 679 -13.94 11.04 17.85
C THR A 679 -13.21 12.07 16.98
N ILE A 680 -13.74 12.33 15.80
CA ILE A 680 -13.11 13.23 14.81
C ILE A 680 -13.99 14.48 14.71
N ASP A 681 -13.38 15.66 14.68
CA ASP A 681 -14.08 16.87 14.28
C ASP A 681 -14.38 16.83 12.78
N ASP A 682 -15.45 17.47 12.35
CA ASP A 682 -15.81 17.63 10.93
C ASP A 682 -15.63 16.34 10.07
N GLU A 683 -16.17 15.21 10.56
CA GLU A 683 -16.16 13.95 9.79
C GLU A 683 -16.85 14.10 8.43
N GLU A 684 -17.80 15.03 8.32
CA GLU A 684 -18.58 15.27 7.09
C GLU A 684 -17.72 15.76 5.92
N CYS A 685 -16.53 16.31 6.17
CA CYS A 685 -15.62 16.73 5.10
C CYS A 685 -15.20 15.59 4.18
N VAL A 686 -15.38 14.33 4.60
CA VAL A 686 -15.16 13.14 3.75
C VAL A 686 -16.03 13.15 2.48
N ALA A 687 -17.19 13.83 2.52
CA ALA A 687 -18.09 13.97 1.37
C ALA A 687 -17.46 14.69 0.17
N LYS A 688 -16.34 15.37 0.37
CA LYS A 688 -15.56 15.99 -0.71
C LYS A 688 -15.08 14.99 -1.76
N SER A 689 -14.75 13.75 -1.35
CA SER A 689 -14.24 12.71 -2.24
C SER A 689 -15.01 11.38 -2.16
N PHE A 690 -15.55 11.02 -1.00
CA PHE A 690 -16.25 9.75 -0.78
C PHE A 690 -17.37 9.89 0.25
N PRO A 691 -18.55 10.43 -0.13
CA PRO A 691 -19.67 10.68 0.80
C PRO A 691 -20.12 9.45 1.59
N GLN A 692 -20.11 8.26 0.95
CA GLN A 692 -20.57 7.02 1.55
C GLN A 692 -19.56 6.36 2.49
N PHE A 693 -18.32 6.89 2.60
CA PHE A 693 -17.25 6.26 3.37
C PHE A 693 -17.65 5.95 4.82
N LEU A 694 -18.28 6.89 5.53
CA LEU A 694 -18.72 6.70 6.91
C LEU A 694 -19.87 5.69 7.06
N GLU A 695 -20.64 5.47 6.00
CA GLU A 695 -21.73 4.49 5.97
C GLU A 695 -21.20 3.08 5.70
N ILE A 696 -20.21 2.98 4.82
CA ILE A 696 -19.59 1.72 4.40
C ILE A 696 -18.57 1.27 5.45
N PHE A 697 -17.73 2.19 5.94
CA PHE A 697 -16.70 1.91 6.92
C PHE A 697 -17.26 1.97 8.34
N LYS A 698 -18.11 0.99 8.73
CA LYS A 698 -18.69 0.84 10.07
C LYS A 698 -17.96 -0.26 10.84
N PHE A 699 -17.65 0.01 12.12
CA PHE A 699 -17.05 -0.94 13.04
C PHE A 699 -17.81 -0.97 14.38
#